data_76bb833fd2be06bf025ae2c07a98b38f
#
_entry.id   76bb833fd2be06bf025ae2c07a98b38f
#
_cell.length_a   1.000
_cell.length_b   1.000
_cell.length_c   1.000
_cell.angle_alpha   90.00
_cell.angle_beta   90.00
_cell.angle_gamma   90.00
#
_symmetry.space_group_name_H-M   'P 1'
#
loop_
_entity.id
_entity.type
_entity.pdbx_description
1 polymer ?
#
loop_
_entity_poly.entity_id
_entity_poly.type
_entity_poly.pdbx_seq_one_letter_code
_entity_poly.pdbx_strand_id
1 'polypeptide(L)'
;DCAVTERYGRCICCSRQQASVLSYHNGALREYLSEKLPEYMVPQNYHFMEQLPTLSNGKINRKQLREDFKEETAVIRFSKATTETEEKLLDIWKQLFGYENIGIEDNYFSLGGDSLIATRLISEVQKTFGCKITISTIFENLTVKSLAKAIEQSEQKEEDTLQIKPNLEEAYHPFPLTDVQYAYWLGRSGLYELGNVATHCYFELDADGLDTECAETAWNLLIQRHGMMRVIIQPDGMQRILENTPQYHIDVTDIRQLEVTEKEKALDEKRAEMSHQVIQTDEWPLFDVRITKIEDQKHRIHISFDNIIFDGWSMFHLLNEWAEVYRNGKAEMPITLSFRDYVLGLEQIKSTSAYEKDKKYWEDRVETFADAPDLPLAKNESQITEQRFCRRSAKLSQKEWQSVKDAAGRLEVTPSVLLMSAYAETLRLWSSNKDFTLNLTQFDRKQLHPEVNNLVGDFTTLTLLEIKNAGNNFAERTKAIQKQLTEDLEHTAYGAVELERELKKKTGNMRGAIMPVVFTSGLGVEQWNEGKWLGKLNYNISQTPQVWLDHQVVEMDGCLCLFWDSVDELFYPGMLDEMFRAYTGLLHTLAVHPEIMQEKTASLVTAEISEKRRQANETAAEFEEKTLDGLFLEAADKFPDKEALVTCSRRMTYREIKEEAFYISGQLKSMGIKKEETVAVFMEKGWEQVVAVYGILFAGAAYLPIDIHNPRERVEKILRDSGTRIILVQNQAYDQDTEWLHEWDCISVSG
;
A
#
# COMPACT_ATOMS: atom_id res chain seq x y z
N ASP A 1 13.03 45.42 1.70
CA ASP A 1 14.19 44.58 1.37
C ASP A 1 14.82 43.91 2.58
N CYS A 2 14.09 43.09 3.32
CA CYS A 2 14.73 42.34 4.42
C CYS A 2 14.19 40.94 4.46
N ALA A 3 14.83 40.03 3.74
CA ALA A 3 14.60 38.61 3.90
C ALA A 3 15.59 38.01 4.87
N VAL A 4 15.13 37.40 5.96
CA VAL A 4 15.94 36.57 6.83
C VAL A 4 15.60 35.13 6.54
N THR A 5 16.48 34.43 5.83
CA THR A 5 16.34 33.01 5.58
C THR A 5 17.17 32.23 6.58
N GLU A 6 16.57 31.31 7.30
CA GLU A 6 17.25 30.30 8.12
C GLU A 6 16.98 28.90 7.64
N ARG A 7 17.93 28.00 7.95
CA ARG A 7 17.91 26.58 7.56
C ARG A 7 16.70 25.79 8.08
N TYR A 8 15.88 26.33 8.99
CA TYR A 8 14.76 25.64 9.64
C TYR A 8 13.53 26.55 9.78
N GLY A 9 13.06 27.14 8.72
CA GLY A 9 11.87 27.97 8.69
C GLY A 9 12.11 29.29 7.97
N ARG A 10 11.38 29.51 6.90
CA ARG A 10 11.50 30.74 6.11
C ARG A 10 10.57 31.79 6.67
N CYS A 11 11.10 32.86 7.14
CA CYS A 11 10.38 33.99 7.70
C CYS A 11 10.77 35.29 6.98
N ILE A 12 9.78 36.09 6.57
CA ILE A 12 10.01 37.43 6.03
C ILE A 12 9.52 38.48 7.05
N CYS A 13 10.39 39.41 7.41
CA CYS A 13 10.04 40.54 8.25
C CYS A 13 10.07 41.83 7.39
N CYS A 14 8.97 42.58 7.36
CA CYS A 14 8.83 43.85 6.64
C CYS A 14 8.45 44.98 7.59
N SER A 15 9.00 46.21 7.38
CA SER A 15 8.53 47.37 8.12
C SER A 15 7.23 47.92 7.51
N ARG A 16 6.33 48.40 8.35
CA ARG A 16 5.00 48.94 7.96
C ARG A 16 5.08 50.13 6.95
N GLN A 17 6.19 50.86 6.91
CA GLN A 17 6.35 52.01 6.00
C GLN A 17 6.55 51.62 4.53
N GLN A 18 6.94 50.38 4.23
CA GLN A 18 7.16 49.86 2.86
C GLN A 18 5.98 49.03 2.35
N ALA A 19 5.04 48.65 3.21
CA ALA A 19 3.90 47.77 2.88
C ALA A 19 2.63 48.49 2.42
N SER A 20 2.69 49.80 2.06
CA SER A 20 1.53 50.62 1.75
C SER A 20 0.79 50.31 0.45
N VAL A 21 1.13 49.24 -0.26
CA VAL A 21 0.54 48.86 -1.54
C VAL A 21 -0.10 47.46 -1.56
N LEU A 22 0.17 46.63 -0.53
CA LEU A 22 -0.38 45.26 -0.46
C LEU A 22 -1.28 45.12 0.78
N SER A 23 -2.50 44.68 0.59
CA SER A 23 -3.44 44.39 1.68
C SER A 23 -2.81 43.38 2.67
N TYR A 24 -2.89 43.72 3.96
CA TYR A 24 -2.21 43.10 5.09
C TYR A 24 -2.59 41.64 5.41
N HIS A 25 -2.76 40.77 4.41
CA HIS A 25 -3.07 39.36 4.65
C HIS A 25 -1.94 38.46 4.17
N ASN A 26 -1.57 37.48 5.01
CA ASN A 26 -0.56 36.46 4.68
C ASN A 26 -0.84 35.78 3.32
N GLY A 27 -2.12 35.60 2.97
CA GLY A 27 -2.55 35.04 1.70
C GLY A 27 -2.12 35.86 0.48
N ALA A 28 -2.40 37.17 0.48
CA ALA A 28 -2.04 38.06 -0.64
C ALA A 28 -0.52 38.20 -0.85
N LEU A 29 0.24 38.15 0.24
CA LEU A 29 1.70 38.20 0.16
C LEU A 29 2.30 36.88 -0.35
N ARG A 30 1.72 35.76 0.03
CA ARG A 30 2.06 34.44 -0.44
C ARG A 30 1.73 34.28 -1.94
N GLU A 31 0.54 34.69 -2.36
CA GLU A 31 0.10 34.68 -3.76
C GLU A 31 1.07 35.51 -4.64
N TYR A 32 1.36 36.75 -4.22
CA TYR A 32 2.33 37.61 -4.91
C TYR A 32 3.74 37.02 -5.00
N LEU A 33 4.19 36.31 -3.97
CA LEU A 33 5.51 35.68 -3.97
C LEU A 33 5.53 34.38 -4.76
N SER A 34 4.43 33.64 -4.81
CA SER A 34 4.28 32.43 -5.63
C SER A 34 4.34 32.72 -7.13
N GLU A 35 3.91 33.93 -7.54
CA GLU A 35 4.08 34.37 -8.94
C GLU A 35 5.53 34.72 -9.30
N LYS A 36 6.38 35.02 -8.34
CA LYS A 36 7.75 35.55 -8.55
C LYS A 36 8.87 34.65 -8.11
N LEU A 37 8.57 33.65 -7.27
CA LEU A 37 9.55 32.73 -6.73
C LEU A 37 9.09 31.30 -6.96
N PRO A 38 10.00 30.38 -7.22
CA PRO A 38 9.68 28.96 -7.18
C PRO A 38 9.02 28.61 -5.83
N GLU A 39 8.05 27.71 -5.82
CA GLU A 39 7.24 27.36 -4.65
C GLU A 39 8.07 27.01 -3.41
N TYR A 40 9.21 26.33 -3.61
CA TYR A 40 10.14 26.00 -2.53
C TYR A 40 10.87 27.23 -1.93
N MET A 41 10.78 28.41 -2.54
CA MET A 41 11.33 29.69 -2.04
C MET A 41 10.28 30.57 -1.38
N VAL A 42 9.00 30.27 -1.51
CA VAL A 42 7.91 31.02 -0.88
C VAL A 42 7.92 30.77 0.62
N PRO A 43 8.05 31.81 1.48
CA PRO A 43 8.00 31.63 2.93
C PRO A 43 6.65 31.13 3.41
N GLN A 44 6.65 30.24 4.41
CA GLN A 44 5.43 29.71 5.01
C GLN A 44 4.85 30.63 6.07
N ASN A 45 5.71 31.38 6.77
CA ASN A 45 5.32 32.28 7.86
C ASN A 45 5.78 33.72 7.56
N TYR A 46 4.89 34.66 7.80
CA TYR A 46 5.13 36.09 7.62
C TYR A 46 4.86 36.80 8.95
N HIS A 47 5.84 37.56 9.44
CA HIS A 47 5.73 38.33 10.66
C HIS A 47 5.83 39.82 10.33
N PHE A 48 4.84 40.58 10.76
CA PHE A 48 4.77 42.02 10.53
C PHE A 48 5.18 42.76 11.80
N MET A 49 6.16 43.65 11.69
CA MET A 49 6.68 44.45 12.78
C MET A 49 6.58 45.91 12.43
N GLU A 50 6.36 46.78 13.42
CA GLU A 50 6.33 48.23 13.19
C GLU A 50 7.74 48.78 12.83
N GLN A 51 8.78 48.23 13.44
CA GLN A 51 10.18 48.54 13.13
C GLN A 51 11.05 47.29 13.31
N LEU A 52 11.98 47.09 12.41
CA LEU A 52 12.94 45.99 12.52
C LEU A 52 14.03 46.36 13.55
N PRO A 53 14.35 45.48 14.49
CA PRO A 53 15.43 45.70 15.44
C PRO A 53 16.78 45.82 14.71
N THR A 54 17.55 46.87 15.01
CA THR A 54 18.86 47.14 14.41
C THR A 54 19.98 47.16 15.44
N LEU A 55 21.15 46.73 15.02
CA LEU A 55 22.40 46.90 15.80
C LEU A 55 22.87 48.37 15.74
N SER A 56 23.79 48.75 16.62
CA SER A 56 24.38 50.09 16.66
C SER A 56 25.06 50.53 15.35
N ASN A 57 25.36 49.59 14.47
CA ASN A 57 25.95 49.85 13.14
C ASN A 57 24.88 49.92 12.01
N GLY A 58 23.59 49.96 12.34
CA GLY A 58 22.49 50.09 11.41
C GLY A 58 22.11 48.78 10.70
N LYS A 59 22.75 47.65 10.97
CA LYS A 59 22.39 46.35 10.43
C LYS A 59 21.28 45.70 11.25
N ILE A 60 20.43 44.91 10.61
CA ILE A 60 19.33 44.19 11.28
C ILE A 60 19.89 43.25 12.35
N ASN A 61 19.34 43.33 13.57
CA ASN A 61 19.69 42.47 14.69
C ASN A 61 18.93 41.12 14.59
N ARG A 62 19.49 40.21 13.81
CA ARG A 62 18.91 38.88 13.58
C ARG A 62 18.81 38.02 14.85
N LYS A 63 19.67 38.29 15.85
CA LYS A 63 19.64 37.56 17.11
C LYS A 63 18.41 37.93 17.93
N GLN A 64 18.13 39.22 18.02
CA GLN A 64 16.93 39.71 18.71
C GLN A 64 15.66 39.29 18.02
N LEU A 65 15.61 39.32 16.68
CA LEU A 65 14.47 38.77 15.93
C LEU A 65 14.18 37.30 16.26
N ARG A 66 15.22 36.48 16.46
CA ARG A 66 15.06 35.08 16.88
C ARG A 66 14.55 34.93 18.32
N GLU A 67 14.97 35.80 19.21
CA GLU A 67 14.54 35.80 20.62
C GLU A 67 13.10 36.28 20.73
N ASP A 68 12.73 37.34 20.03
CA ASP A 68 11.39 37.91 20.00
C ASP A 68 10.35 36.87 19.44
N PHE A 69 10.75 36.01 18.49
CA PHE A 69 9.90 34.95 17.95
C PHE A 69 9.83 33.66 18.79
N LYS A 70 10.71 33.51 19.79
CA LYS A 70 10.59 32.38 20.75
C LYS A 70 9.62 32.67 21.88
N GLU A 71 9.32 33.90 22.19
CA GLU A 71 8.41 34.31 23.26
C GLU A 71 6.97 34.55 22.79
N GLU A 72 6.75 34.88 21.52
CA GLU A 72 5.41 34.91 20.93
C GLU A 72 4.98 33.50 20.48
N THR A 73 4.38 32.75 21.40
CA THR A 73 3.38 31.73 21.01
C THR A 73 2.34 32.47 20.19
N ALA A 74 2.40 32.31 18.88
CA ALA A 74 1.61 33.05 17.90
C ALA A 74 0.14 33.07 18.32
N VAL A 75 -0.38 34.25 18.59
CA VAL A 75 -1.82 34.49 18.48
C VAL A 75 -2.10 34.41 16.98
N ILE A 76 -2.29 33.19 16.48
CA ILE A 76 -2.76 32.93 15.13
C ILE A 76 -4.12 33.63 15.05
N ARG A 77 -4.21 34.76 14.36
CA ARG A 77 -5.50 35.38 14.04
C ARG A 77 -6.13 34.55 12.95
N PHE A 78 -6.98 33.60 13.34
CA PHE A 78 -7.82 32.86 12.42
C PHE A 78 -8.68 33.83 11.63
N SER A 79 -8.70 33.69 10.31
CA SER A 79 -9.60 34.42 9.45
C SER A 79 -11.04 34.04 9.80
N LYS A 80 -11.82 35.02 10.28
CA LYS A 80 -13.20 34.79 10.70
C LYS A 80 -14.11 34.60 9.49
N ALA A 81 -15.18 33.84 9.66
CA ALA A 81 -16.25 33.71 8.69
C ALA A 81 -16.84 35.09 8.36
N THR A 82 -17.16 35.30 7.09
CA THR A 82 -17.73 36.54 6.54
C THR A 82 -19.16 36.36 5.99
N THR A 83 -19.53 35.08 5.73
CA THR A 83 -20.89 34.72 5.30
C THR A 83 -21.50 33.69 6.26
N GLU A 84 -22.82 33.56 6.25
CA GLU A 84 -23.55 32.55 7.05
C GLU A 84 -23.16 31.13 6.63
N THR A 85 -22.90 30.91 5.33
CA THR A 85 -22.40 29.62 4.80
C THR A 85 -21.03 29.27 5.36
N GLU A 86 -20.10 30.25 5.38
CA GLU A 86 -18.78 30.06 5.99
C GLU A 86 -18.87 29.78 7.50
N GLU A 87 -19.77 30.45 8.24
CA GLU A 87 -19.96 30.21 9.67
C GLU A 87 -20.42 28.79 9.96
N LYS A 88 -21.47 28.33 9.31
CA LYS A 88 -22.02 26.98 9.48
C LYS A 88 -20.97 25.90 9.05
N LEU A 89 -20.29 26.12 7.95
CA LEU A 89 -19.28 25.20 7.45
C LEU A 89 -18.05 25.16 8.38
N LEU A 90 -17.65 26.29 8.94
CA LEU A 90 -16.58 26.36 9.91
C LEU A 90 -16.91 25.59 11.21
N ASP A 91 -18.16 25.66 11.66
CA ASP A 91 -18.61 24.89 12.82
C ASP A 91 -18.61 23.37 12.54
N ILE A 92 -19.02 22.97 11.34
CA ILE A 92 -18.92 21.56 10.88
C ILE A 92 -17.45 21.12 10.89
N TRP A 93 -16.53 21.93 10.35
CA TRP A 93 -15.11 21.60 10.34
C TRP A 93 -14.53 21.46 11.74
N LYS A 94 -14.87 22.36 12.66
CA LYS A 94 -14.45 22.29 14.07
C LYS A 94 -14.90 20.98 14.73
N GLN A 95 -16.14 20.59 14.49
CA GLN A 95 -16.68 19.34 15.02
C GLN A 95 -15.98 18.11 14.41
N LEU A 96 -15.71 18.10 13.10
CA LEU A 96 -15.10 16.96 12.42
C LEU A 96 -13.61 16.80 12.73
N PHE A 97 -12.88 17.91 12.86
CA PHE A 97 -11.43 17.90 13.15
C PHE A 97 -11.09 17.95 14.64
N GLY A 98 -12.05 18.27 15.51
CA GLY A 98 -11.83 18.38 16.95
C GLY A 98 -10.97 19.60 17.37
N TYR A 99 -10.80 20.60 16.50
CA TYR A 99 -10.04 21.80 16.79
C TYR A 99 -10.95 23.02 16.98
N GLU A 100 -10.81 23.71 18.11
CA GLU A 100 -11.53 24.98 18.37
C GLU A 100 -11.05 26.14 17.49
N ASN A 101 -9.77 26.09 17.09
CA ASN A 101 -9.07 27.17 16.42
C ASN A 101 -8.83 26.85 14.94
N ILE A 102 -9.89 26.88 14.11
CA ILE A 102 -9.83 26.76 12.66
C ILE A 102 -10.26 28.10 12.04
N GLY A 103 -9.55 28.57 11.00
CA GLY A 103 -9.92 29.72 10.17
C GLY A 103 -10.47 29.32 8.81
N ILE A 104 -11.16 30.24 8.12
CA ILE A 104 -11.76 29.95 6.81
C ILE A 104 -10.74 29.73 5.68
N GLU A 105 -9.46 30.06 5.90
CA GLU A 105 -8.35 29.88 4.96
C GLU A 105 -7.49 28.63 5.28
N ASP A 106 -7.82 27.89 6.34
CA ASP A 106 -7.08 26.69 6.70
C ASP A 106 -7.33 25.58 5.68
N ASN A 107 -6.27 24.86 5.32
CA ASN A 107 -6.34 23.82 4.30
C ASN A 107 -6.79 22.49 4.91
N TYR A 108 -7.76 21.85 4.27
CA TYR A 108 -8.35 20.55 4.64
C TYR A 108 -7.30 19.47 4.95
N PHE A 109 -6.32 19.29 4.05
CA PHE A 109 -5.28 18.28 4.24
C PHE A 109 -4.28 18.64 5.35
N SER A 110 -3.99 19.93 5.52
CA SER A 110 -3.11 20.39 6.61
C SER A 110 -3.73 20.21 8.00
N LEU A 111 -5.06 20.19 8.09
CA LEU A 111 -5.80 19.85 9.31
C LEU A 111 -5.86 18.34 9.58
N GLY A 112 -5.36 17.52 8.67
CA GLY A 112 -5.42 16.06 8.76
C GLY A 112 -6.65 15.44 8.08
N GLY A 113 -7.29 16.18 7.15
CA GLY A 113 -8.42 15.70 6.38
C GLY A 113 -8.06 14.49 5.51
N ASP A 114 -8.89 13.47 5.56
CA ASP A 114 -8.80 12.26 4.75
C ASP A 114 -10.14 11.91 4.10
N SER A 115 -10.22 10.76 3.43
CA SER A 115 -11.43 10.32 2.74
C SER A 115 -12.60 10.04 3.69
N LEU A 116 -12.33 9.58 4.91
CA LEU A 116 -13.37 9.30 5.89
C LEU A 116 -13.98 10.59 6.44
N ILE A 117 -13.14 11.58 6.77
CA ILE A 117 -13.59 12.93 7.16
C ILE A 117 -14.33 13.59 6.00
N ALA A 118 -13.88 13.41 4.75
CA ALA A 118 -14.58 13.93 3.56
C ALA A 118 -15.99 13.36 3.43
N THR A 119 -16.17 12.05 3.63
CA THR A 119 -17.50 11.41 3.58
C THR A 119 -18.43 11.96 4.68
N ARG A 120 -17.90 12.16 5.88
CA ARG A 120 -18.65 12.80 6.98
C ARG A 120 -18.99 14.24 6.68
N LEU A 121 -18.05 15.00 6.11
CA LEU A 121 -18.27 16.39 5.70
C LEU A 121 -19.37 16.48 4.65
N ILE A 122 -19.40 15.60 3.64
CA ILE A 122 -20.47 15.50 2.65
C ILE A 122 -21.83 15.33 3.33
N SER A 123 -21.91 14.40 4.29
CA SER A 123 -23.15 14.15 5.03
C SER A 123 -23.63 15.36 5.83
N GLU A 124 -22.72 16.03 6.57
CA GLU A 124 -23.07 17.21 7.37
C GLU A 124 -23.43 18.42 6.49
N VAL A 125 -22.76 18.58 5.35
CA VAL A 125 -23.10 19.60 4.35
C VAL A 125 -24.49 19.34 3.78
N GLN A 126 -24.82 18.10 3.42
CA GLN A 126 -26.13 17.75 2.91
C GLN A 126 -27.25 18.01 3.94
N LYS A 127 -27.04 17.66 5.21
CA LYS A 127 -27.98 17.92 6.31
C LYS A 127 -28.20 19.45 6.53
N THR A 128 -27.10 20.21 6.49
CA THR A 128 -27.11 21.62 6.92
C THR A 128 -27.57 22.55 5.79
N PHE A 129 -27.15 22.25 4.54
CA PHE A 129 -27.38 23.13 3.38
C PHE A 129 -28.39 22.57 2.36
N GLY A 130 -28.77 21.28 2.46
CA GLY A 130 -29.66 20.61 1.53
C GLY A 130 -29.08 20.44 0.12
N CYS A 131 -27.76 20.55 -0.04
CA CYS A 131 -27.05 20.36 -1.30
C CYS A 131 -26.14 19.15 -1.25
N LYS A 132 -25.95 18.49 -2.40
CA LYS A 132 -25.05 17.35 -2.55
C LYS A 132 -23.71 17.81 -3.12
N ILE A 133 -22.64 17.56 -2.41
CA ILE A 133 -21.27 17.74 -2.89
C ILE A 133 -20.58 16.37 -3.01
N THR A 134 -19.52 16.29 -3.81
CA THR A 134 -18.72 15.07 -4.01
C THR A 134 -17.39 15.18 -3.27
N ILE A 135 -16.64 14.06 -3.19
CA ILE A 135 -15.27 14.06 -2.68
C ILE A 135 -14.38 14.97 -3.54
N SER A 136 -14.53 14.93 -4.86
CA SER A 136 -13.84 15.85 -5.77
C SER A 136 -14.15 17.32 -5.45
N THR A 137 -15.40 17.64 -5.15
CA THR A 137 -15.76 19.02 -4.75
C THR A 137 -14.97 19.48 -3.52
N ILE A 138 -14.78 18.62 -2.52
CA ILE A 138 -14.00 18.95 -1.33
C ILE A 138 -12.51 19.11 -1.67
N PHE A 139 -11.95 18.18 -2.46
CA PHE A 139 -10.52 18.18 -2.77
C PHE A 139 -10.12 19.26 -3.80
N GLU A 140 -11.05 19.77 -4.56
CA GLU A 140 -10.86 20.96 -5.41
C GLU A 140 -11.03 22.27 -4.62
N ASN A 141 -11.68 22.23 -3.45
CA ASN A 141 -12.01 23.38 -2.63
C ASN A 141 -11.51 23.19 -1.18
N LEU A 142 -10.20 23.14 -1.01
CA LEU A 142 -9.51 22.74 0.21
C LEU A 142 -9.63 23.68 1.41
N THR A 143 -10.39 24.77 1.33
CA THR A 143 -10.59 25.72 2.44
C THR A 143 -12.08 25.92 2.69
N VAL A 144 -12.44 26.29 3.93
CA VAL A 144 -13.84 26.63 4.27
C VAL A 144 -14.38 27.66 3.30
N LYS A 145 -13.59 28.68 2.98
CA LYS A 145 -13.97 29.77 2.07
C LYS A 145 -14.24 29.30 0.64
N SER A 146 -13.35 28.47 0.06
CA SER A 146 -13.56 27.96 -1.30
C SER A 146 -14.71 26.97 -1.36
N LEU A 147 -14.85 26.10 -0.36
CA LEU A 147 -15.93 25.13 -0.29
C LEU A 147 -17.29 25.79 -0.05
N ALA A 148 -17.38 26.84 0.78
CA ALA A 148 -18.59 27.62 0.97
C ALA A 148 -19.07 28.24 -0.35
N LYS A 149 -18.14 28.78 -1.14
CA LYS A 149 -18.46 29.33 -2.47
C LYS A 149 -18.97 28.25 -3.43
N ALA A 150 -18.36 27.03 -3.41
CA ALA A 150 -18.82 25.90 -4.22
C ALA A 150 -20.24 25.45 -3.81
N ILE A 151 -20.52 25.41 -2.50
CA ILE A 151 -21.85 25.09 -1.95
C ILE A 151 -22.88 26.11 -2.41
N GLU A 152 -22.57 27.40 -2.35
CA GLU A 152 -23.46 28.49 -2.77
C GLU A 152 -23.77 28.48 -4.29
N GLN A 153 -22.85 27.91 -5.08
CA GLN A 153 -23.00 27.75 -6.54
C GLN A 153 -23.64 26.42 -6.95
N SER A 154 -23.75 25.46 -6.02
CA SER A 154 -24.37 24.17 -6.30
C SER A 154 -25.90 24.35 -6.51
N GLU A 155 -26.41 23.74 -7.58
CA GLU A 155 -27.86 23.65 -7.77
C GLU A 155 -28.47 22.74 -6.70
N GLN A 156 -29.55 23.21 -6.05
CA GLN A 156 -30.39 22.37 -5.19
C GLN A 156 -31.11 21.35 -6.07
N LYS A 157 -30.52 20.20 -6.32
CA LYS A 157 -31.21 19.06 -6.93
C LYS A 157 -31.75 18.19 -5.82
N GLU A 158 -33.06 18.16 -5.68
CA GLU A 158 -33.76 17.05 -5.02
C GLU A 158 -33.58 15.78 -5.90
N GLU A 159 -32.45 15.10 -5.78
CA GLU A 159 -32.40 13.70 -6.16
C GLU A 159 -32.92 12.88 -4.96
N ASP A 160 -33.79 11.92 -5.23
CA ASP A 160 -34.31 10.96 -4.27
C ASP A 160 -33.13 10.21 -3.60
N THR A 161 -32.61 10.81 -2.52
CA THR A 161 -31.66 10.09 -1.66
C THR A 161 -32.41 8.95 -1.02
N LEU A 162 -32.02 7.72 -1.33
CA LEU A 162 -32.59 6.54 -0.70
C LEU A 162 -32.49 6.70 0.83
N GLN A 163 -33.64 6.74 1.48
CA GLN A 163 -33.77 6.78 2.95
C GLN A 163 -34.43 5.49 3.39
N ILE A 164 -33.78 4.79 4.30
CA ILE A 164 -34.33 3.58 4.90
C ILE A 164 -35.15 3.93 6.15
N LYS A 165 -36.15 3.12 6.43
CA LYS A 165 -36.97 3.24 7.63
C LYS A 165 -36.75 2.00 8.50
N PRO A 166 -36.54 2.18 9.82
CA PRO A 166 -36.45 1.06 10.75
C PRO A 166 -37.69 0.17 10.69
N ASN A 167 -37.47 -1.15 10.63
CA ASN A 167 -38.55 -2.15 10.69
C ASN A 167 -38.30 -3.09 11.88
N LEU A 168 -38.76 -2.68 13.05
CA LEU A 168 -38.57 -3.43 14.30
C LEU A 168 -39.27 -4.78 14.30
N GLU A 169 -40.37 -4.95 13.55
CA GLU A 169 -41.13 -6.21 13.51
C GLU A 169 -40.32 -7.32 12.79
N GLU A 170 -39.48 -6.95 11.85
CA GLU A 170 -38.67 -7.87 11.09
C GLU A 170 -37.19 -7.90 11.52
N ALA A 171 -36.79 -7.18 12.55
CA ALA A 171 -35.39 -7.03 12.97
C ALA A 171 -34.66 -8.37 13.20
N TYR A 172 -35.39 -9.44 13.53
CA TYR A 172 -34.87 -10.77 13.81
C TYR A 172 -35.06 -11.77 12.67
N HIS A 173 -35.62 -11.34 11.52
CA HIS A 173 -35.72 -12.19 10.34
C HIS A 173 -34.35 -12.35 9.67
N PRO A 174 -34.08 -13.49 9.00
CA PRO A 174 -32.88 -13.68 8.21
C PRO A 174 -32.72 -12.61 7.14
N PHE A 175 -31.46 -12.23 6.85
CA PHE A 175 -31.12 -11.27 5.80
C PHE A 175 -29.78 -11.62 5.18
N PRO A 176 -29.48 -11.16 3.95
CA PRO A 176 -28.25 -11.53 3.25
C PRO A 176 -27.00 -10.96 3.94
N LEU A 177 -25.87 -11.61 3.71
CA LEU A 177 -24.55 -11.04 3.99
C LEU A 177 -24.27 -9.88 3.02
N THR A 178 -23.46 -8.88 3.44
CA THR A 178 -22.85 -7.95 2.49
C THR A 178 -21.87 -8.72 1.58
N ASP A 179 -21.47 -8.13 0.44
CA ASP A 179 -20.53 -8.78 -0.46
C ASP A 179 -19.19 -9.12 0.24
N VAL A 180 -18.71 -8.23 1.13
CA VAL A 180 -17.49 -8.45 1.92
C VAL A 180 -17.69 -9.53 2.97
N GLN A 181 -18.79 -9.49 3.74
CA GLN A 181 -19.12 -10.56 4.68
C GLN A 181 -19.21 -11.92 3.99
N TYR A 182 -19.80 -11.96 2.79
CA TYR A 182 -19.91 -13.18 2.00
C TYR A 182 -18.52 -13.69 1.57
N ALA A 183 -17.60 -12.80 1.18
CA ALA A 183 -16.22 -13.16 0.87
C ALA A 183 -15.50 -13.71 2.12
N TYR A 184 -15.69 -13.12 3.28
CA TYR A 184 -15.15 -13.61 4.56
C TYR A 184 -15.70 -15.00 4.92
N TRP A 185 -16.99 -15.20 4.75
CA TRP A 185 -17.65 -16.48 5.03
C TRP A 185 -17.15 -17.60 4.11
N LEU A 186 -17.01 -17.30 2.81
CA LEU A 186 -16.44 -18.25 1.84
C LEU A 186 -14.97 -18.53 2.12
N GLY A 187 -14.19 -17.53 2.52
CA GLY A 187 -12.76 -17.65 2.82
C GLY A 187 -12.44 -18.62 3.96
N ARG A 188 -13.41 -18.92 4.85
CA ARG A 188 -13.28 -19.94 5.91
C ARG A 188 -13.33 -21.36 5.39
N SER A 189 -13.87 -21.55 4.18
CA SER A 189 -13.97 -22.87 3.57
C SER A 189 -12.63 -23.28 2.95
N GLY A 190 -12.35 -24.59 2.91
CA GLY A 190 -11.18 -25.13 2.21
C GLY A 190 -11.27 -25.08 0.67
N LEU A 191 -12.17 -24.27 0.12
CA LEU A 191 -12.36 -24.12 -1.33
C LEU A 191 -11.31 -23.24 -1.98
N TYR A 192 -10.68 -22.34 -1.21
CA TYR A 192 -9.68 -21.39 -1.67
C TYR A 192 -8.30 -21.75 -1.14
N GLU A 193 -7.27 -21.43 -1.93
CA GLU A 193 -5.90 -21.38 -1.45
C GLU A 193 -5.79 -20.25 -0.42
N LEU A 194 -4.99 -20.42 0.64
CA LEU A 194 -5.00 -19.51 1.80
C LEU A 194 -6.40 -19.28 2.39
N GLY A 195 -7.19 -20.33 2.46
CA GLY A 195 -8.47 -20.40 3.18
C GLY A 195 -8.29 -21.00 4.59
N ASN A 196 -9.38 -21.47 5.17
CA ASN A 196 -9.45 -22.08 6.52
C ASN A 196 -9.06 -21.16 7.67
N VAL A 197 -9.07 -19.84 7.47
CA VAL A 197 -8.91 -18.83 8.52
C VAL A 197 -10.16 -17.94 8.58
N ALA A 198 -10.46 -17.45 9.77
CA ALA A 198 -11.45 -16.39 9.95
C ALA A 198 -10.84 -15.04 9.61
N THR A 199 -11.63 -14.10 9.10
CA THR A 199 -11.27 -12.69 9.20
C THR A 199 -11.45 -12.29 10.65
N HIS A 200 -10.35 -12.04 11.36
CA HIS A 200 -10.33 -12.03 12.80
C HIS A 200 -9.36 -10.99 13.33
N CYS A 201 -9.74 -10.37 14.43
CA CYS A 201 -8.91 -9.44 15.19
C CYS A 201 -8.78 -9.90 16.64
N TYR A 202 -7.57 -9.83 17.18
CA TYR A 202 -7.28 -10.09 18.58
C TYR A 202 -6.58 -8.90 19.22
N PHE A 203 -6.99 -8.57 20.47
CA PHE A 203 -6.44 -7.47 21.25
C PHE A 203 -6.10 -7.94 22.67
N GLU A 204 -5.02 -7.38 23.22
CA GLU A 204 -4.71 -7.46 24.65
C GLU A 204 -4.67 -6.05 25.23
N LEU A 205 -5.45 -5.82 26.30
CA LEU A 205 -5.45 -4.56 27.02
C LEU A 205 -4.93 -4.78 28.44
N ASP A 206 -3.94 -4.00 28.86
CA ASP A 206 -3.47 -3.99 30.25
C ASP A 206 -4.30 -3.00 31.06
N ALA A 207 -5.02 -3.51 32.05
CA ALA A 207 -5.93 -2.75 32.90
C ALA A 207 -5.50 -2.77 34.38
N ASP A 208 -5.56 -1.61 35.02
CA ASP A 208 -5.28 -1.45 36.44
C ASP A 208 -6.58 -1.35 37.23
N GLY A 209 -6.69 -2.12 38.33
CA GLY A 209 -7.82 -2.04 39.24
C GLY A 209 -9.17 -2.46 38.65
N LEU A 210 -9.20 -3.38 37.69
CA LEU A 210 -10.40 -3.81 36.99
C LEU A 210 -11.30 -4.66 37.88
N ASP A 211 -12.56 -4.26 38.02
CA ASP A 211 -13.64 -5.08 38.58
C ASP A 211 -14.22 -5.98 37.49
N THR A 212 -13.95 -7.28 37.57
CA THR A 212 -14.33 -8.25 36.54
C THR A 212 -15.84 -8.50 36.47
N GLU A 213 -16.58 -8.36 37.57
CA GLU A 213 -18.04 -8.53 37.60
C GLU A 213 -18.73 -7.30 36.96
N CYS A 214 -18.24 -6.09 37.26
CA CYS A 214 -18.70 -4.88 36.61
C CYS A 214 -18.38 -4.90 35.10
N ALA A 215 -17.21 -5.40 34.70
CA ALA A 215 -16.82 -5.52 33.30
C ALA A 215 -17.75 -6.50 32.54
N GLU A 216 -18.06 -7.66 33.11
CA GLU A 216 -19.00 -8.62 32.54
C GLU A 216 -20.42 -8.03 32.46
N THR A 217 -20.88 -7.36 33.49
CA THR A 217 -22.20 -6.70 33.49
C THR A 217 -22.31 -5.66 32.40
N ALA A 218 -21.28 -4.82 32.26
CA ALA A 218 -21.22 -3.80 31.19
C ALA A 218 -21.21 -4.43 29.78
N TRP A 219 -20.45 -5.52 29.60
CA TRP A 219 -20.42 -6.24 28.36
C TRP A 219 -21.79 -6.82 27.97
N ASN A 220 -22.47 -7.41 28.88
CA ASN A 220 -23.84 -7.93 28.68
C ASN A 220 -24.86 -6.83 28.33
N LEU A 221 -24.70 -5.61 28.82
CA LEU A 221 -25.54 -4.48 28.42
C LEU A 221 -25.29 -4.09 26.96
N LEU A 222 -24.04 -4.16 26.48
CA LEU A 222 -23.72 -3.93 25.07
C LEU A 222 -24.29 -5.03 24.15
N ILE A 223 -24.23 -6.30 24.57
CA ILE A 223 -24.84 -7.42 23.84
C ILE A 223 -26.36 -7.18 23.65
N GLN A 224 -27.03 -6.64 24.67
CA GLN A 224 -28.45 -6.30 24.55
C GLN A 224 -28.70 -5.11 23.64
N ARG A 225 -27.83 -4.10 23.68
CA ARG A 225 -27.96 -2.87 22.89
C ARG A 225 -27.71 -3.10 21.40
N HIS A 226 -26.65 -3.83 21.03
CA HIS A 226 -26.19 -3.99 19.65
C HIS A 226 -26.64 -5.33 19.06
N GLY A 227 -27.52 -5.28 18.06
CA GLY A 227 -28.03 -6.49 17.40
C GLY A 227 -26.94 -7.39 16.85
N MET A 228 -25.91 -6.83 16.21
CA MET A 228 -24.82 -7.60 15.61
C MET A 228 -23.95 -8.36 16.64
N MET A 229 -23.96 -7.99 17.91
CA MET A 229 -23.38 -8.83 18.98
C MET A 229 -24.17 -10.13 19.25
N ARG A 230 -25.36 -10.26 18.67
CA ARG A 230 -26.22 -11.43 18.79
C ARG A 230 -26.48 -12.13 17.44
N VAL A 231 -25.67 -11.83 16.43
CA VAL A 231 -25.85 -12.41 15.10
C VAL A 231 -25.23 -13.80 15.03
N ILE A 232 -25.84 -14.65 14.21
CA ILE A 232 -25.28 -15.91 13.72
C ILE A 232 -25.39 -15.94 12.20
N ILE A 233 -24.54 -16.72 11.53
CA ILE A 233 -24.58 -16.92 10.09
C ILE A 233 -24.98 -18.37 9.84
N GLN A 234 -26.11 -18.53 9.18
CA GLN A 234 -26.70 -19.85 8.90
C GLN A 234 -25.93 -20.56 7.77
N PRO A 235 -26.01 -21.90 7.69
CA PRO A 235 -25.32 -22.67 6.66
C PRO A 235 -25.72 -22.33 5.21
N ASP A 236 -26.84 -21.66 5.01
CA ASP A 236 -27.31 -21.18 3.70
C ASP A 236 -26.72 -19.81 3.30
N GLY A 237 -25.85 -19.23 4.14
CA GLY A 237 -25.22 -17.95 3.91
C GLY A 237 -26.08 -16.73 4.27
N MET A 238 -27.21 -16.93 4.95
CA MET A 238 -28.00 -15.85 5.52
C MET A 238 -27.54 -15.56 6.94
N GLN A 239 -27.57 -14.29 7.34
CA GLN A 239 -27.31 -13.90 8.72
C GLN A 239 -28.62 -13.60 9.46
N ARG A 240 -28.61 -13.83 10.76
CA ARG A 240 -29.78 -13.63 11.61
C ARG A 240 -29.39 -13.08 12.97
N ILE A 241 -30.02 -12.00 13.39
CA ILE A 241 -29.91 -11.46 14.75
C ILE A 241 -30.82 -12.29 15.68
N LEU A 242 -30.26 -12.83 16.74
CA LEU A 242 -31.03 -13.55 17.75
C LEU A 242 -31.78 -12.54 18.65
N GLU A 243 -33.08 -12.80 18.87
CA GLU A 243 -33.90 -11.96 19.75
C GLU A 243 -33.41 -12.03 21.19
N ASN A 244 -33.09 -13.22 21.66
CA ASN A 244 -32.60 -13.51 22.98
C ASN A 244 -31.34 -14.37 22.93
N THR A 245 -30.39 -14.11 23.80
CA THR A 245 -29.16 -14.90 23.99
C THR A 245 -29.02 -15.23 25.50
N PRO A 246 -28.31 -16.32 25.83
CA PRO A 246 -27.89 -16.55 27.21
C PRO A 246 -27.04 -15.36 27.71
N GLN A 247 -26.95 -15.23 29.06
CA GLN A 247 -25.97 -14.30 29.64
C GLN A 247 -24.58 -14.75 29.27
N TYR A 248 -23.77 -13.81 28.76
CA TYR A 248 -22.37 -14.05 28.43
C TYR A 248 -21.54 -14.02 29.74
N HIS A 249 -20.67 -15.00 29.91
CA HIS A 249 -19.74 -15.08 31.03
C HIS A 249 -18.32 -14.87 30.55
N ILE A 250 -17.62 -13.90 31.12
CA ILE A 250 -16.22 -13.64 30.85
C ILE A 250 -15.38 -14.64 31.67
N ASP A 251 -14.60 -15.48 30.99
CA ASP A 251 -13.66 -16.40 31.64
C ASP A 251 -12.53 -15.63 32.32
N VAL A 252 -12.40 -15.83 33.65
CA VAL A 252 -11.39 -15.15 34.46
C VAL A 252 -10.36 -16.15 34.97
N THR A 253 -9.14 -16.10 34.42
CA THR A 253 -8.01 -16.91 34.83
C THR A 253 -7.16 -16.17 35.87
N ASP A 254 -6.88 -16.80 37.00
CA ASP A 254 -6.03 -16.21 38.04
C ASP A 254 -4.64 -16.82 38.08
N ILE A 255 -3.62 -16.04 37.70
CA ILE A 255 -2.22 -16.46 37.67
C ILE A 255 -1.35 -15.72 38.68
N ARG A 256 -1.96 -15.01 39.64
CA ARG A 256 -1.25 -14.18 40.63
C ARG A 256 -0.19 -14.93 41.40
N GLN A 257 -0.44 -16.21 41.68
CA GLN A 257 0.43 -17.06 42.48
C GLN A 257 1.57 -17.75 41.70
N LEU A 258 1.59 -17.59 40.38
CA LEU A 258 2.63 -18.18 39.55
C LEU A 258 3.93 -17.35 39.62
N GLU A 259 5.05 -17.98 39.38
CA GLU A 259 6.35 -17.31 39.21
C GLU A 259 6.35 -16.48 37.88
N VAL A 260 7.24 -15.49 37.79
CA VAL A 260 7.27 -14.54 36.66
C VAL A 260 7.33 -15.26 35.31
N THR A 261 8.23 -16.23 35.17
CA THR A 261 8.39 -17.01 33.94
C THR A 261 7.16 -17.86 33.59
N GLU A 262 6.46 -18.37 34.60
CA GLU A 262 5.22 -19.13 34.41
C GLU A 262 4.06 -18.22 34.01
N LYS A 263 4.02 -16.98 34.55
CA LYS A 263 3.06 -15.95 34.15
C LYS A 263 3.23 -15.58 32.68
N GLU A 264 4.45 -15.30 32.24
CA GLU A 264 4.77 -14.98 30.85
C GLU A 264 4.32 -16.13 29.92
N LYS A 265 4.68 -17.37 30.28
CA LYS A 265 4.27 -18.54 29.52
C LYS A 265 2.75 -18.69 29.43
N ALA A 266 2.02 -18.49 30.53
CA ALA A 266 0.56 -18.59 30.55
C ALA A 266 -0.11 -17.51 29.68
N LEU A 267 0.45 -16.29 29.66
CA LEU A 267 -0.01 -15.21 28.79
C LEU A 267 0.27 -15.48 27.32
N ASP A 268 1.45 -16.04 26.99
CA ASP A 268 1.81 -16.41 25.62
C ASP A 268 0.97 -17.58 25.10
N GLU A 269 0.67 -18.56 25.96
CA GLU A 269 -0.25 -19.67 25.62
C GLU A 269 -1.67 -19.15 25.36
N LYS A 270 -2.18 -18.23 26.17
CA LYS A 270 -3.49 -17.60 25.98
C LYS A 270 -3.53 -16.79 24.68
N ARG A 271 -2.46 -16.02 24.38
CA ARG A 271 -2.30 -15.30 23.10
C ARG A 271 -2.30 -16.26 21.93
N ALA A 272 -1.52 -17.33 22.01
CA ALA A 272 -1.42 -18.32 20.93
C ALA A 272 -2.77 -19.01 20.65
N GLU A 273 -3.56 -19.26 21.70
CA GLU A 273 -4.91 -19.82 21.59
C GLU A 273 -5.89 -18.85 20.93
N MET A 274 -5.93 -17.59 21.36
CA MET A 274 -6.97 -16.65 20.98
C MET A 274 -6.64 -15.85 19.71
N SER A 275 -5.37 -15.62 19.40
CA SER A 275 -4.97 -14.74 18.30
C SER A 275 -5.25 -15.28 16.90
N HIS A 276 -5.54 -16.58 16.76
CA HIS A 276 -5.81 -17.24 15.50
C HIS A 276 -7.10 -18.09 15.55
N GLN A 277 -8.04 -17.72 16.41
CA GLN A 277 -9.30 -18.44 16.55
C GLN A 277 -10.10 -18.43 15.24
N VAL A 278 -10.77 -19.54 14.96
CA VAL A 278 -11.83 -19.65 13.94
C VAL A 278 -13.11 -20.03 14.67
N ILE A 279 -13.93 -19.03 14.95
CA ILE A 279 -15.19 -19.21 15.68
C ILE A 279 -16.25 -19.78 14.74
N GLN A 280 -17.06 -20.74 15.20
CA GLN A 280 -18.16 -21.29 14.41
C GLN A 280 -19.22 -20.22 14.17
N THR A 281 -19.59 -19.99 12.90
CA THR A 281 -20.44 -18.84 12.53
C THR A 281 -21.93 -19.09 12.76
N ASP A 282 -22.35 -20.34 12.87
CA ASP A 282 -23.74 -20.77 13.10
C ASP A 282 -24.11 -20.91 14.59
N GLU A 283 -23.12 -20.69 15.46
CA GLU A 283 -23.29 -20.68 16.93
C GLU A 283 -22.93 -19.33 17.52
N TRP A 284 -23.69 -18.87 18.50
CA TRP A 284 -23.41 -17.65 19.26
C TRP A 284 -22.52 -17.95 20.47
N PRO A 285 -21.54 -17.08 20.82
CA PRO A 285 -21.19 -15.77 20.24
C PRO A 285 -20.10 -15.83 19.19
N LEU A 286 -20.05 -14.82 18.30
CA LEU A 286 -18.97 -14.62 17.31
C LEU A 286 -17.84 -13.70 17.83
N PHE A 287 -17.61 -13.74 19.13
CA PHE A 287 -16.52 -13.07 19.83
C PHE A 287 -16.14 -13.87 21.08
N ASP A 288 -14.94 -13.63 21.61
CA ASP A 288 -14.46 -14.26 22.84
C ASP A 288 -13.71 -13.20 23.68
N VAL A 289 -14.18 -12.97 24.90
CA VAL A 289 -13.58 -12.03 25.84
C VAL A 289 -13.18 -12.80 27.11
N ARG A 290 -11.89 -12.70 27.46
CA ARG A 290 -11.35 -13.33 28.67
C ARG A 290 -10.52 -12.35 29.47
N ILE A 291 -10.37 -12.57 30.75
CA ILE A 291 -9.57 -11.72 31.65
C ILE A 291 -8.56 -12.60 32.38
N THR A 292 -7.32 -12.16 32.45
CA THR A 292 -6.26 -12.79 33.25
C THR A 292 -5.84 -11.86 34.39
N LYS A 293 -5.98 -12.32 35.64
CA LYS A 293 -5.49 -11.62 36.84
C LYS A 293 -3.99 -11.91 37.01
N ILE A 294 -3.14 -10.93 36.73
CA ILE A 294 -1.68 -11.07 36.78
C ILE A 294 -1.10 -10.71 38.15
N GLU A 295 -1.61 -9.63 38.73
CA GLU A 295 -1.33 -9.14 40.09
C GLU A 295 -2.63 -8.62 40.71
N ASP A 296 -2.62 -8.23 42.01
CA ASP A 296 -3.84 -7.78 42.69
C ASP A 296 -4.52 -6.60 42.00
N GLN A 297 -3.75 -5.73 41.34
CA GLN A 297 -4.28 -4.56 40.64
C GLN A 297 -4.05 -4.63 39.13
N LYS A 298 -3.33 -5.64 38.59
CA LYS A 298 -3.02 -5.75 37.17
C LYS A 298 -3.79 -6.89 36.53
N HIS A 299 -4.51 -6.55 35.50
CA HIS A 299 -5.31 -7.47 34.70
C HIS A 299 -4.92 -7.34 33.24
N ARG A 300 -5.06 -8.43 32.49
CA ARG A 300 -5.02 -8.41 31.04
C ARG A 300 -6.37 -8.84 30.49
N ILE A 301 -6.95 -7.99 29.67
CA ILE A 301 -8.18 -8.29 28.95
C ILE A 301 -7.77 -8.81 27.58
N HIS A 302 -8.24 -9.99 27.22
CA HIS A 302 -8.06 -10.64 25.93
C HIS A 302 -9.37 -10.56 25.17
N ILE A 303 -9.35 -10.02 23.96
CA ILE A 303 -10.55 -9.79 23.15
C ILE A 303 -10.31 -10.35 21.76
N SER A 304 -11.13 -11.28 21.37
CA SER A 304 -11.14 -11.92 20.06
C SER A 304 -12.44 -11.58 19.36
N PHE A 305 -12.37 -10.93 18.20
CA PHE A 305 -13.52 -10.59 17.37
C PHE A 305 -13.46 -11.29 16.03
N ASP A 306 -14.58 -11.83 15.61
CA ASP A 306 -14.78 -12.22 14.24
C ASP A 306 -15.24 -11.00 13.42
N ASN A 307 -14.42 -10.59 12.44
CA ASN A 307 -14.69 -9.38 11.66
C ASN A 307 -15.87 -9.55 10.68
N ILE A 308 -16.42 -10.75 10.55
CA ILE A 308 -17.65 -10.95 9.80
C ILE A 308 -18.85 -10.20 10.43
N ILE A 309 -18.74 -9.84 11.70
CA ILE A 309 -19.81 -9.12 12.41
C ILE A 309 -19.42 -7.69 12.77
N PHE A 310 -18.14 -7.33 12.72
CA PHE A 310 -17.65 -6.02 13.11
C PHE A 310 -16.56 -5.52 12.16
N ASP A 311 -16.68 -4.28 11.72
CA ASP A 311 -15.57 -3.55 11.12
C ASP A 311 -14.66 -2.93 12.20
N GLY A 312 -13.50 -2.42 11.80
CA GLY A 312 -12.54 -1.79 12.72
C GLY A 312 -13.13 -0.61 13.48
N TRP A 313 -13.97 0.21 12.84
CA TRP A 313 -14.63 1.33 13.52
C TRP A 313 -15.59 0.84 14.61
N SER A 314 -16.41 -0.17 14.31
CA SER A 314 -17.34 -0.78 15.27
C SER A 314 -16.64 -1.38 16.47
N MET A 315 -15.49 -2.04 16.26
CA MET A 315 -14.70 -2.60 17.39
C MET A 315 -14.25 -1.52 18.36
N PHE A 316 -13.70 -0.41 17.85
CA PHE A 316 -13.25 0.69 18.72
C PHE A 316 -14.41 1.44 19.35
N HIS A 317 -15.52 1.59 18.65
CA HIS A 317 -16.75 2.12 19.22
C HIS A 317 -17.22 1.28 20.40
N LEU A 318 -17.25 -0.04 20.26
CA LEU A 318 -17.58 -0.96 21.35
C LEU A 318 -16.62 -0.87 22.54
N LEU A 319 -15.31 -0.74 22.33
CA LEU A 319 -14.33 -0.59 23.42
C LEU A 319 -14.54 0.70 24.20
N ASN A 320 -14.83 1.80 23.52
CA ASN A 320 -15.17 3.08 24.18
C ASN A 320 -16.45 2.96 24.98
N GLU A 321 -17.50 2.41 24.38
CA GLU A 321 -18.81 2.27 24.99
C GLU A 321 -18.76 1.29 26.17
N TRP A 322 -17.97 0.21 26.06
CA TRP A 322 -17.74 -0.72 27.17
C TRP A 322 -17.16 -0.01 28.39
N ALA A 323 -16.16 0.81 28.18
CA ALA A 323 -15.56 1.59 29.27
C ALA A 323 -16.51 2.64 29.86
N GLU A 324 -17.37 3.26 29.02
CA GLU A 324 -18.39 4.19 29.51
C GLU A 324 -19.47 3.49 30.33
N VAL A 325 -19.98 2.37 29.86
CA VAL A 325 -20.97 1.58 30.58
C VAL A 325 -20.38 1.01 31.86
N TYR A 326 -19.14 0.54 31.86
CA TYR A 326 -18.41 0.08 33.04
C TYR A 326 -18.33 1.19 34.12
N ARG A 327 -18.02 2.42 33.72
CA ARG A 327 -17.88 3.56 34.67
C ARG A 327 -19.23 4.10 35.14
N ASN A 328 -20.24 4.09 34.28
CA ASN A 328 -21.54 4.74 34.53
C ASN A 328 -22.66 3.77 34.94
N GLY A 329 -22.48 2.48 34.73
CA GLY A 329 -23.46 1.42 35.01
C GLY A 329 -24.72 1.45 34.14
N LYS A 330 -24.71 2.19 33.02
CA LYS A 330 -25.85 2.34 32.11
C LYS A 330 -25.38 2.42 30.65
N ALA A 331 -26.08 1.72 29.77
CA ALA A 331 -25.94 1.91 28.34
C ALA A 331 -26.78 3.13 27.87
N GLU A 332 -26.40 3.71 26.76
CA GLU A 332 -27.17 4.78 26.12
C GLU A 332 -28.56 4.29 25.63
N MET A 333 -29.35 5.22 25.08
CA MET A 333 -30.68 4.91 24.53
C MET A 333 -30.62 3.79 23.47
N PRO A 334 -31.69 2.98 23.36
CA PRO A 334 -31.79 1.96 22.33
C PRO A 334 -31.65 2.55 20.92
N ILE A 335 -30.98 1.80 20.04
CA ILE A 335 -30.86 2.09 18.60
C ILE A 335 -32.11 1.51 17.94
N THR A 336 -32.82 2.30 17.12
CA THR A 336 -34.03 1.85 16.45
C THR A 336 -33.75 1.21 15.09
N LEU A 337 -32.67 1.64 14.43
CA LEU A 337 -32.23 1.09 13.16
C LEU A 337 -31.51 -0.24 13.38
N SER A 338 -31.85 -1.27 12.62
CA SER A 338 -31.12 -2.54 12.63
C SER A 338 -30.07 -2.60 11.50
N PHE A 339 -29.02 -3.42 11.69
CA PHE A 339 -28.07 -3.70 10.61
C PHE A 339 -28.74 -4.43 9.44
N ARG A 340 -29.82 -5.19 9.71
CA ARG A 340 -30.67 -5.78 8.67
C ARG A 340 -31.28 -4.70 7.75
N ASP A 341 -31.87 -3.64 8.35
CA ASP A 341 -32.46 -2.55 7.56
C ASP A 341 -31.41 -1.88 6.68
N TYR A 342 -30.20 -1.68 7.22
CA TYR A 342 -29.08 -1.11 6.49
C TYR A 342 -28.66 -1.99 5.29
N VAL A 343 -28.48 -3.30 5.49
CA VAL A 343 -28.08 -4.23 4.41
C VAL A 343 -29.16 -4.30 3.31
N LEU A 344 -30.44 -4.36 3.69
CA LEU A 344 -31.52 -4.31 2.72
C LEU A 344 -31.59 -2.99 1.95
N GLY A 345 -31.19 -1.88 2.60
CA GLY A 345 -31.02 -0.60 1.94
C GLY A 345 -29.88 -0.61 0.92
N LEU A 346 -28.74 -1.25 1.21
CA LEU A 346 -27.65 -1.43 0.26
C LEU A 346 -28.08 -2.21 -0.99
N GLU A 347 -28.88 -3.28 -0.81
CA GLU A 347 -29.42 -4.04 -1.95
C GLU A 347 -30.31 -3.20 -2.88
N GLN A 348 -31.03 -2.20 -2.33
CA GLN A 348 -31.80 -1.29 -3.16
C GLN A 348 -30.91 -0.37 -4.02
N ILE A 349 -29.70 -0.03 -3.55
CA ILE A 349 -28.73 0.76 -4.34
C ILE A 349 -28.38 0.05 -5.64
N LYS A 350 -28.27 -1.30 -5.65
CA LYS A 350 -27.96 -2.09 -6.84
C LYS A 350 -28.98 -1.93 -7.98
N SER A 351 -30.16 -1.40 -7.70
CA SER A 351 -31.21 -1.12 -8.71
C SER A 351 -31.18 0.32 -9.22
N THR A 352 -30.25 1.15 -8.80
CA THR A 352 -30.18 2.57 -9.17
C THR A 352 -29.35 2.81 -10.43
N SER A 353 -29.60 3.95 -11.10
CA SER A 353 -28.78 4.37 -12.24
C SER A 353 -27.32 4.69 -11.84
N ALA A 354 -27.09 5.04 -10.58
CA ALA A 354 -25.74 5.27 -10.04
C ALA A 354 -24.93 3.96 -10.03
N TYR A 355 -25.54 2.86 -9.61
CA TYR A 355 -24.89 1.54 -9.66
C TYR A 355 -24.49 1.13 -11.09
N GLU A 356 -25.38 1.31 -12.08
CA GLU A 356 -25.07 0.98 -13.48
C GLU A 356 -23.95 1.88 -14.05
N LYS A 357 -23.89 3.13 -13.66
CA LYS A 357 -22.80 4.05 -14.02
C LYS A 357 -21.47 3.58 -13.45
N ASP A 358 -21.44 3.24 -12.16
CA ASP A 358 -20.24 2.80 -11.46
C ASP A 358 -19.76 1.44 -11.98
N LYS A 359 -20.69 0.52 -12.21
CA LYS A 359 -20.42 -0.78 -12.82
C LYS A 359 -19.72 -0.60 -14.18
N LYS A 360 -20.25 0.25 -15.03
CA LYS A 360 -19.62 0.53 -16.33
C LYS A 360 -18.22 1.12 -16.20
N TYR A 361 -18.02 2.05 -15.25
CA TYR A 361 -16.69 2.64 -14.99
C TYR A 361 -15.64 1.57 -14.68
N TRP A 362 -15.99 0.58 -13.86
CA TRP A 362 -15.09 -0.51 -13.50
C TRP A 362 -14.95 -1.57 -14.60
N GLU A 363 -16.05 -1.96 -15.25
CA GLU A 363 -16.03 -2.95 -16.33
C GLU A 363 -15.20 -2.49 -17.53
N ASP A 364 -15.26 -1.21 -17.90
CA ASP A 364 -14.47 -0.62 -18.99
C ASP A 364 -12.95 -0.73 -18.74
N ARG A 365 -12.53 -0.93 -17.49
CA ARG A 365 -11.11 -1.05 -17.09
C ARG A 365 -10.64 -2.50 -16.92
N VAL A 366 -11.51 -3.49 -16.81
CA VAL A 366 -11.17 -4.90 -16.50
C VAL A 366 -10.06 -5.43 -17.41
N GLU A 367 -10.11 -5.16 -18.72
CA GLU A 367 -9.13 -5.68 -19.67
C GLU A 367 -7.71 -5.15 -19.47
N THR A 368 -7.58 -3.94 -18.97
CA THR A 368 -6.29 -3.25 -18.77
C THR A 368 -5.88 -3.14 -17.30
N PHE A 369 -6.68 -3.71 -16.40
CA PHE A 369 -6.46 -3.59 -14.97
C PHE A 369 -5.14 -4.23 -14.56
N ALA A 370 -4.33 -3.53 -13.77
CA ALA A 370 -3.03 -4.00 -13.33
C ALA A 370 -3.17 -5.12 -12.29
N ASP A 371 -2.30 -6.11 -12.37
CA ASP A 371 -2.21 -7.18 -11.38
C ASP A 371 -1.72 -6.67 -10.01
N ALA A 372 -1.82 -7.50 -8.98
CA ALA A 372 -1.20 -7.24 -7.69
C ALA A 372 0.34 -7.11 -7.80
N PRO A 373 1.03 -6.55 -6.78
CA PRO A 373 2.49 -6.55 -6.74
C PRO A 373 3.05 -7.98 -6.86
N ASP A 374 3.89 -8.23 -7.86
CA ASP A 374 4.55 -9.52 -8.09
C ASP A 374 5.80 -9.61 -7.20
N LEU A 375 5.57 -9.97 -5.94
CA LEU A 375 6.61 -10.09 -4.92
C LEU A 375 7.30 -11.46 -5.01
N PRO A 376 8.62 -11.55 -4.70
CA PRO A 376 9.33 -12.83 -4.68
C PRO A 376 8.78 -13.76 -3.58
N LEU A 377 8.16 -14.87 -3.96
CA LEU A 377 7.64 -15.86 -3.05
C LEU A 377 8.62 -17.04 -2.91
N ALA A 378 8.81 -17.49 -1.67
CA ALA A 378 9.57 -18.72 -1.36
C ALA A 378 8.70 -19.98 -1.55
N LYS A 379 7.38 -19.85 -1.37
CA LYS A 379 6.38 -20.91 -1.54
C LYS A 379 5.19 -20.41 -2.33
N ASN A 380 4.54 -21.31 -3.06
CA ASN A 380 3.23 -21.03 -3.64
C ASN A 380 2.13 -21.13 -2.58
N GLU A 381 1.00 -20.44 -2.78
CA GLU A 381 -0.15 -20.46 -1.86
C GLU A 381 -0.61 -21.90 -1.54
N SER A 382 -0.66 -22.77 -2.55
CA SER A 382 -1.06 -24.18 -2.40
C SER A 382 -0.12 -25.03 -1.51
N GLN A 383 1.08 -24.53 -1.19
CA GLN A 383 2.05 -25.21 -0.31
C GLN A 383 1.88 -24.78 1.16
N ILE A 384 1.06 -23.81 1.44
CA ILE A 384 0.75 -23.35 2.80
C ILE A 384 -0.36 -24.23 3.36
N THR A 385 -0.03 -25.06 4.33
CA THR A 385 -0.99 -25.98 4.95
C THR A 385 -1.78 -25.34 6.09
N GLU A 386 -1.15 -24.41 6.82
CA GLU A 386 -1.74 -23.65 7.91
C GLU A 386 -1.34 -22.18 7.75
N GLN A 387 -2.32 -21.35 7.40
CA GLN A 387 -2.10 -19.92 7.25
C GLN A 387 -1.95 -19.27 8.62
N ARG A 388 -0.77 -18.75 8.92
CA ARG A 388 -0.49 -18.08 10.19
C ARG A 388 0.09 -16.69 9.95
N PHE A 389 -0.56 -15.69 10.49
CA PHE A 389 -0.14 -14.31 10.39
C PHE A 389 0.91 -13.97 11.46
N CYS A 390 1.89 -13.17 11.06
CA CYS A 390 2.89 -12.56 11.92
C CYS A 390 2.82 -11.05 11.82
N ARG A 391 2.93 -10.35 12.96
CA ARG A 391 2.86 -8.88 13.01
C ARG A 391 4.22 -8.24 13.12
N ARG A 392 4.45 -7.22 12.28
CA ARG A 392 5.49 -6.21 12.42
C ARG A 392 4.87 -4.88 12.80
N SER A 393 5.49 -4.15 13.72
CA SER A 393 4.98 -2.86 14.16
C SER A 393 6.07 -1.81 14.30
N ALA A 394 5.70 -0.56 14.02
CA ALA A 394 6.56 0.61 14.27
C ALA A 394 5.69 1.80 14.65
N LYS A 395 6.31 2.83 15.22
CA LYS A 395 5.63 4.03 15.69
C LYS A 395 6.43 5.27 15.31
N LEU A 396 5.77 6.25 14.66
CA LEU A 396 6.29 7.60 14.54
C LEU A 396 5.80 8.42 15.74
N SER A 397 6.71 9.19 16.33
CA SER A 397 6.36 10.12 17.40
C SER A 397 5.36 11.17 16.92
N GLN A 398 4.66 11.80 17.86
CA GLN A 398 3.73 12.90 17.56
C GLN A 398 4.35 13.99 16.69
N LYS A 399 5.62 14.34 16.97
CA LYS A 399 6.34 15.35 16.20
C LYS A 399 6.63 14.91 14.77
N GLU A 400 7.10 13.67 14.56
CA GLU A 400 7.36 13.12 13.23
C GLU A 400 6.08 12.98 12.44
N TRP A 401 5.02 12.48 13.08
CA TRP A 401 3.71 12.35 12.45
C TRP A 401 3.15 13.70 12.02
N GLN A 402 3.27 14.74 12.86
CA GLN A 402 2.87 16.08 12.46
C GLN A 402 3.67 16.59 11.26
N SER A 403 4.98 16.32 11.20
CA SER A 403 5.82 16.70 10.05
C SER A 403 5.36 15.98 8.75
N VAL A 404 4.93 14.72 8.84
CA VAL A 404 4.38 13.96 7.71
C VAL A 404 3.03 14.53 7.27
N LYS A 405 2.14 14.87 8.21
CA LYS A 405 0.87 15.56 7.91
C LYS A 405 1.10 16.91 7.20
N ASP A 406 2.05 17.69 7.70
CA ASP A 406 2.44 18.98 7.09
C ASP A 406 3.02 18.78 5.67
N ALA A 407 3.77 17.71 5.46
CA ALA A 407 4.30 17.38 4.13
C ALA A 407 3.19 16.97 3.16
N ALA A 408 2.20 16.19 3.60
CA ALA A 408 1.02 15.85 2.82
C ALA A 408 0.21 17.10 2.46
N GLY A 409 -0.02 18.00 3.43
CA GLY A 409 -0.71 19.28 3.20
C GLY A 409 -0.01 20.16 2.16
N ARG A 410 1.33 20.21 2.18
CA ARG A 410 2.11 20.94 1.15
C ARG A 410 2.00 20.36 -0.24
N LEU A 411 1.81 19.05 -0.35
CA LEU A 411 1.58 18.37 -1.63
C LEU A 411 0.13 18.42 -2.08
N GLU A 412 -0.79 18.93 -1.25
CA GLU A 412 -2.22 18.88 -1.48
C GLU A 412 -2.74 17.45 -1.68
N VAL A 413 -2.30 16.56 -0.79
CA VAL A 413 -2.74 15.16 -0.73
C VAL A 413 -3.13 14.79 0.70
N THR A 414 -3.94 13.75 0.85
CA THR A 414 -4.26 13.24 2.19
C THR A 414 -3.03 12.59 2.84
N PRO A 415 -2.90 12.62 4.18
CA PRO A 415 -1.88 11.88 4.89
C PRO A 415 -1.90 10.38 4.56
N SER A 416 -3.08 9.79 4.40
CA SER A 416 -3.27 8.40 4.01
C SER A 416 -2.63 8.09 2.64
N VAL A 417 -2.83 8.97 1.65
CA VAL A 417 -2.21 8.83 0.32
C VAL A 417 -0.70 8.97 0.38
N LEU A 418 -0.15 9.87 1.20
CA LEU A 418 1.30 9.97 1.37
C LEU A 418 1.91 8.69 1.96
N LEU A 419 1.26 8.09 2.98
CA LEU A 419 1.68 6.81 3.57
C LEU A 419 1.55 5.67 2.55
N MET A 420 0.45 5.62 1.81
CA MET A 420 0.22 4.65 0.74
C MET A 420 1.26 4.79 -0.39
N SER A 421 1.63 6.02 -0.75
CA SER A 421 2.68 6.26 -1.74
C SER A 421 4.04 5.75 -1.27
N ALA A 422 4.38 5.96 -0.01
CA ALA A 422 5.60 5.41 0.58
C ALA A 422 5.59 3.87 0.61
N TYR A 423 4.42 3.27 0.89
CA TYR A 423 4.22 1.84 0.80
C TYR A 423 4.39 1.32 -0.64
N ALA A 424 3.78 2.00 -1.61
CA ALA A 424 3.91 1.66 -3.03
C ALA A 424 5.36 1.76 -3.54
N GLU A 425 6.13 2.78 -3.12
CA GLU A 425 7.56 2.87 -3.45
C GLU A 425 8.35 1.69 -2.86
N THR A 426 8.00 1.28 -1.64
CA THR A 426 8.63 0.12 -1.01
C THR A 426 8.28 -1.16 -1.78
N LEU A 427 7.02 -1.42 -2.05
CA LEU A 427 6.60 -2.59 -2.84
C LEU A 427 7.28 -2.63 -4.21
N ARG A 428 7.35 -1.48 -4.91
CA ARG A 428 7.97 -1.35 -6.23
C ARG A 428 9.45 -1.74 -6.25
N LEU A 429 10.14 -1.64 -5.11
CA LEU A 429 11.55 -2.03 -5.01
C LEU A 429 11.74 -3.55 -5.08
N TRP A 430 10.78 -4.32 -4.54
CA TRP A 430 10.80 -5.79 -4.51
C TRP A 430 9.93 -6.42 -5.59
N SER A 431 8.96 -5.71 -6.13
CA SER A 431 8.05 -6.22 -7.17
C SER A 431 8.71 -6.24 -8.55
N SER A 432 8.44 -7.28 -9.34
CA SER A 432 8.88 -7.36 -10.73
C SER A 432 8.08 -6.44 -11.64
N ASN A 433 6.76 -6.28 -11.42
CA ASN A 433 5.93 -5.28 -12.07
C ASN A 433 6.04 -3.92 -11.34
N LYS A 434 6.04 -2.83 -12.10
CA LYS A 434 6.17 -1.46 -11.56
C LYS A 434 4.82 -0.76 -11.44
N ASP A 435 3.87 -1.16 -12.24
CA ASP A 435 2.46 -0.81 -12.14
C ASP A 435 1.73 -2.00 -11.52
N PHE A 436 0.95 -1.75 -10.49
CA PHE A 436 0.24 -2.79 -9.77
C PHE A 436 -0.99 -2.23 -9.05
N THR A 437 -1.84 -3.13 -8.57
CA THR A 437 -3.05 -2.78 -7.82
C THR A 437 -2.87 -3.07 -6.34
N LEU A 438 -3.29 -2.13 -5.51
CA LEU A 438 -3.47 -2.32 -4.06
C LEU A 438 -4.95 -2.51 -3.74
N ASN A 439 -5.24 -3.42 -2.83
CA ASN A 439 -6.57 -3.60 -2.26
C ASN A 439 -6.72 -2.68 -1.04
N LEU A 440 -7.60 -1.71 -1.13
CA LEU A 440 -7.83 -0.74 -0.06
C LEU A 440 -9.03 -1.15 0.78
N THR A 441 -8.83 -1.29 2.09
CA THR A 441 -9.93 -1.48 3.04
C THR A 441 -10.45 -0.12 3.51
N GLN A 442 -11.76 0.06 3.43
CA GLN A 442 -12.47 1.26 3.83
C GLN A 442 -13.63 0.94 4.76
N PHE A 443 -14.05 1.92 5.55
CA PHE A 443 -15.22 1.84 6.45
C PHE A 443 -16.30 2.79 5.92
N ASP A 444 -17.02 2.35 4.86
CA ASP A 444 -18.01 3.19 4.17
C ASP A 444 -19.41 3.00 4.79
N ARG A 445 -19.76 3.93 5.67
CA ARG A 445 -21.08 3.99 6.31
C ARG A 445 -21.99 4.89 5.49
N LYS A 446 -22.64 4.35 4.44
CA LYS A 446 -23.58 5.12 3.61
C LYS A 446 -24.69 5.68 4.49
N GLN A 447 -24.87 6.99 4.44
CA GLN A 447 -25.78 7.74 5.32
C GLN A 447 -27.24 7.58 4.90
N LEU A 448 -27.75 6.36 4.94
CA LEU A 448 -29.13 6.00 4.59
C LEU A 448 -30.14 6.34 5.72
N HIS A 449 -29.64 6.56 6.93
CA HIS A 449 -30.44 6.93 8.11
C HIS A 449 -29.56 7.68 9.14
N PRO A 450 -30.10 8.60 9.94
CA PRO A 450 -29.31 9.33 10.95
C PRO A 450 -28.59 8.47 11.99
N GLU A 451 -29.13 7.29 12.33
CA GLU A 451 -28.55 6.38 13.31
C GLU A 451 -27.46 5.44 12.74
N VAL A 452 -27.11 5.50 11.47
CA VAL A 452 -26.12 4.60 10.86
C VAL A 452 -24.77 4.63 11.61
N ASN A 453 -24.36 5.81 12.07
CA ASN A 453 -23.11 5.96 12.82
C ASN A 453 -23.15 5.36 14.22
N ASN A 454 -24.31 5.06 14.76
CA ASN A 454 -24.50 4.40 16.06
C ASN A 454 -24.58 2.87 15.93
N LEU A 455 -24.72 2.35 14.70
CA LEU A 455 -24.77 0.92 14.46
C LEU A 455 -23.39 0.29 14.62
N VAL A 456 -23.38 -0.85 15.27
CA VAL A 456 -22.26 -1.80 15.25
C VAL A 456 -22.54 -2.85 14.18
N GLY A 457 -21.57 -3.12 13.33
CA GLY A 457 -21.70 -4.05 12.22
C GLY A 457 -20.45 -4.07 11.34
N ASP A 458 -20.43 -4.90 10.31
CA ASP A 458 -19.37 -4.88 9.29
C ASP A 458 -19.77 -3.97 8.12
N PHE A 459 -19.25 -2.75 8.13
CA PHE A 459 -19.40 -1.75 7.08
C PHE A 459 -18.15 -1.69 6.17
N THR A 460 -17.34 -2.74 6.21
CA THR A 460 -16.15 -2.82 5.38
C THR A 460 -16.52 -2.81 3.92
N THR A 461 -15.86 -1.95 3.16
CA THR A 461 -15.86 -1.96 1.70
C THR A 461 -14.43 -2.01 1.19
N LEU A 462 -14.27 -2.48 -0.03
CA LEU A 462 -12.98 -2.60 -0.68
C LEU A 462 -12.95 -1.73 -1.93
N THR A 463 -11.78 -1.16 -2.23
CA THR A 463 -11.51 -0.44 -3.48
C THR A 463 -10.19 -0.93 -4.06
N LEU A 464 -10.19 -1.32 -5.33
CA LEU A 464 -8.99 -1.74 -6.03
C LEU A 464 -8.34 -0.53 -6.69
N LEU A 465 -7.22 -0.05 -6.13
CA LEU A 465 -6.53 1.13 -6.60
C LEU A 465 -5.31 0.77 -7.45
N GLU A 466 -5.33 1.14 -8.73
CA GLU A 466 -4.17 0.99 -9.62
C GLU A 466 -3.07 2.02 -9.27
N ILE A 467 -1.90 1.53 -8.93
CA ILE A 467 -0.70 2.32 -8.65
C ILE A 467 0.19 2.35 -9.89
N LYS A 468 0.12 3.42 -10.65
CA LYS A 468 0.94 3.61 -11.85
C LYS A 468 2.28 4.25 -11.51
N ASN A 469 3.35 3.77 -12.15
CA ASN A 469 4.68 4.37 -12.04
C ASN A 469 4.79 5.63 -12.92
N ALA A 470 3.87 6.56 -12.75
CA ALA A 470 3.77 7.80 -13.51
C ALA A 470 4.39 8.96 -12.73
N GLY A 471 5.22 9.77 -13.41
CA GLY A 471 5.89 10.92 -12.79
C GLY A 471 7.40 10.74 -12.57
N ASN A 472 8.10 11.86 -12.49
CA ASN A 472 9.56 11.89 -12.46
C ASN A 472 10.14 11.81 -11.03
N ASN A 473 9.32 12.07 -10.02
CA ASN A 473 9.71 12.08 -8.62
C ASN A 473 8.60 11.53 -7.72
N PHE A 474 8.89 11.36 -6.43
CA PHE A 474 7.94 10.84 -5.47
C PHE A 474 6.67 11.71 -5.35
N ALA A 475 6.83 13.05 -5.33
CA ALA A 475 5.71 13.98 -5.20
C ALA A 475 4.72 13.87 -6.37
N GLU A 476 5.21 13.77 -7.61
CA GLU A 476 4.35 13.61 -8.80
C GLU A 476 3.58 12.29 -8.76
N ARG A 477 4.23 11.19 -8.36
CA ARG A 477 3.58 9.89 -8.21
C ARG A 477 2.52 9.90 -7.10
N THR A 478 2.81 10.57 -5.98
CA THR A 478 1.84 10.74 -4.88
C THR A 478 0.60 11.52 -5.32
N LYS A 479 0.77 12.60 -6.09
CA LYS A 479 -0.36 13.36 -6.66
C LYS A 479 -1.17 12.52 -7.65
N ALA A 480 -0.51 11.69 -8.45
CA ALA A 480 -1.20 10.79 -9.38
C ALA A 480 -2.05 9.73 -8.63
N ILE A 481 -1.54 9.20 -7.51
CA ILE A 481 -2.27 8.27 -6.64
C ILE A 481 -3.48 8.98 -6.02
N GLN A 482 -3.32 10.21 -5.50
CA GLN A 482 -4.44 11.00 -4.96
C GLN A 482 -5.53 11.20 -5.99
N LYS A 483 -5.14 11.57 -7.22
CA LYS A 483 -6.10 11.80 -8.31
C LYS A 483 -6.88 10.52 -8.63
N GLN A 484 -6.17 9.39 -8.84
CA GLN A 484 -6.82 8.11 -9.15
C GLN A 484 -7.75 7.66 -8.01
N LEU A 485 -7.28 7.76 -6.76
CA LEU A 485 -8.12 7.42 -5.61
C LEU A 485 -9.38 8.29 -5.54
N THR A 486 -9.26 9.58 -5.81
CA THR A 486 -10.40 10.50 -5.80
C THR A 486 -11.44 10.08 -6.86
N GLU A 487 -10.99 9.75 -8.07
CA GLU A 487 -11.86 9.26 -9.14
C GLU A 487 -12.52 7.92 -8.76
N ASP A 488 -11.77 6.97 -8.23
CA ASP A 488 -12.28 5.64 -7.84
C ASP A 488 -13.31 5.74 -6.70
N LEU A 489 -13.13 6.66 -5.76
CA LEU A 489 -14.06 6.89 -4.64
C LEU A 489 -15.39 7.52 -5.04
N GLU A 490 -15.53 8.07 -6.24
CA GLU A 490 -16.81 8.52 -6.79
C GLU A 490 -17.65 7.37 -7.38
N HIS A 491 -17.07 6.16 -7.47
CA HIS A 491 -17.69 4.99 -8.09
C HIS A 491 -17.77 3.79 -7.11
N THR A 492 -18.30 4.04 -5.90
CA THR A 492 -18.37 3.03 -4.82
C THR A 492 -19.69 2.28 -4.73
N ALA A 493 -20.66 2.54 -5.62
CA ALA A 493 -21.90 1.77 -5.65
C ALA A 493 -21.67 0.34 -6.21
N TYR A 494 -20.70 0.16 -7.11
CA TYR A 494 -20.24 -1.16 -7.58
C TYR A 494 -18.96 -1.54 -6.81
N GLY A 495 -19.02 -2.64 -6.03
CA GLY A 495 -17.99 -2.98 -5.06
C GLY A 495 -16.78 -3.71 -5.65
N ALA A 496 -15.64 -3.61 -4.98
CA ALA A 496 -14.42 -4.30 -5.39
C ALA A 496 -14.57 -5.83 -5.40
N VAL A 497 -15.40 -6.42 -4.53
CA VAL A 497 -15.67 -7.86 -4.54
C VAL A 497 -16.34 -8.31 -5.85
N GLU A 498 -17.22 -7.47 -6.40
CA GLU A 498 -17.85 -7.72 -7.71
C GLU A 498 -16.81 -7.60 -8.83
N LEU A 499 -15.96 -6.56 -8.78
CA LEU A 499 -14.85 -6.37 -9.72
C LEU A 499 -13.85 -7.55 -9.68
N GLU A 500 -13.48 -8.02 -8.49
CA GLU A 500 -12.60 -9.19 -8.34
C GLU A 500 -13.18 -10.45 -8.99
N ARG A 501 -14.49 -10.64 -8.94
CA ARG A 501 -15.14 -11.76 -9.64
C ARG A 501 -14.93 -11.67 -11.16
N GLU A 502 -15.01 -10.48 -11.75
CA GLU A 502 -14.74 -10.28 -13.18
C GLU A 502 -13.25 -10.48 -13.50
N LEU A 503 -12.35 -9.98 -12.67
CA LEU A 503 -10.89 -10.20 -12.82
C LEU A 503 -10.53 -11.69 -12.69
N LYS A 504 -11.14 -12.44 -11.78
CA LYS A 504 -10.96 -13.91 -11.66
C LYS A 504 -11.40 -14.65 -12.92
N LYS A 505 -12.50 -14.23 -13.54
CA LYS A 505 -12.95 -14.80 -14.82
C LYS A 505 -11.93 -14.54 -15.93
N LYS A 506 -11.39 -13.33 -16.01
CA LYS A 506 -10.37 -12.96 -17.00
C LYS A 506 -9.07 -13.75 -16.83
N THR A 507 -8.55 -13.86 -15.62
CA THR A 507 -7.28 -14.53 -15.34
C THR A 507 -7.38 -16.07 -15.29
N GLY A 508 -8.60 -16.61 -15.14
CA GLY A 508 -8.84 -18.04 -14.90
C GLY A 508 -8.41 -18.53 -13.51
N ASN A 509 -7.91 -17.65 -12.65
CA ASN A 509 -7.50 -17.98 -11.29
C ASN A 509 -8.70 -17.93 -10.33
N MET A 510 -9.43 -19.03 -10.25
CA MET A 510 -10.64 -19.10 -9.44
C MET A 510 -10.39 -19.40 -7.95
N ARG A 511 -9.21 -19.92 -7.58
CA ARG A 511 -8.90 -20.38 -6.20
C ARG A 511 -7.89 -19.54 -5.48
N GLY A 512 -6.90 -18.97 -6.18
CA GLY A 512 -5.87 -18.13 -5.60
C GLY A 512 -6.33 -16.73 -5.27
N ALA A 513 -5.57 -16.04 -4.44
CA ALA A 513 -5.73 -14.62 -4.18
C ALA A 513 -5.28 -13.82 -5.40
N ILE A 514 -6.09 -12.86 -5.85
CA ILE A 514 -5.72 -11.99 -6.98
C ILE A 514 -5.25 -10.61 -6.54
N MET A 515 -5.71 -10.14 -5.39
CA MET A 515 -5.31 -8.82 -4.82
C MET A 515 -4.88 -8.98 -3.35
N PRO A 516 -3.79 -9.75 -3.09
CA PRO A 516 -3.43 -10.20 -1.74
C PRO A 516 -2.65 -9.18 -0.92
N VAL A 517 -2.35 -8.01 -1.49
CA VAL A 517 -1.62 -6.93 -0.81
C VAL A 517 -2.59 -5.81 -0.48
N VAL A 518 -2.81 -5.62 0.81
CA VAL A 518 -3.85 -4.76 1.35
C VAL A 518 -3.23 -3.51 2.00
N PHE A 519 -3.94 -2.40 1.92
CA PHE A 519 -3.67 -1.19 2.69
C PHE A 519 -4.94 -0.73 3.40
N THR A 520 -4.88 -0.63 4.72
CA THR A 520 -5.99 -0.23 5.58
C THR A 520 -5.64 1.06 6.31
N SER A 521 -6.41 2.13 6.09
CA SER A 521 -6.25 3.40 6.79
C SER A 521 -7.33 3.57 7.86
N GLY A 522 -6.91 3.59 9.11
CA GLY A 522 -7.72 3.98 10.26
C GLY A 522 -7.48 5.44 10.70
N LEU A 523 -6.92 6.26 9.83
CA LEU A 523 -6.77 7.69 10.09
C LEU A 523 -8.14 8.38 10.09
N GLY A 524 -8.32 9.41 10.92
CA GLY A 524 -9.60 10.09 11.06
C GLY A 524 -10.67 9.33 11.88
N VAL A 525 -10.35 8.16 12.38
CA VAL A 525 -11.21 7.41 13.31
C VAL A 525 -10.94 7.89 14.74
N GLU A 526 -11.82 8.72 15.29
CA GLU A 526 -11.70 9.30 16.65
C GLU A 526 -11.68 8.28 17.78
N GLN A 527 -12.02 7.05 17.47
CA GLN A 527 -12.19 5.98 18.44
C GLN A 527 -10.86 5.43 19.01
N TRP A 528 -9.74 5.72 18.35
CA TRP A 528 -8.41 5.27 18.76
C TRP A 528 -7.82 6.12 19.90
N ASN A 529 -8.46 6.11 21.04
CA ASN A 529 -7.99 6.81 22.22
C ASN A 529 -7.95 5.86 23.41
N GLU A 530 -6.74 5.33 23.70
CA GLU A 530 -6.53 4.38 24.81
C GLU A 530 -7.01 4.93 26.15
N GLY A 531 -6.97 6.25 26.36
CA GLY A 531 -7.46 6.87 27.59
C GLY A 531 -8.97 6.72 27.81
N LYS A 532 -9.73 6.38 26.77
CA LYS A 532 -11.17 6.09 26.85
C LYS A 532 -11.47 4.62 27.13
N TRP A 533 -10.53 3.70 26.93
CA TRP A 533 -10.74 2.25 27.09
C TRP A 533 -10.62 1.78 28.54
N LEU A 534 -10.88 0.50 28.79
CA LEU A 534 -10.69 -0.16 30.11
C LEU A 534 -9.22 -0.46 30.41
N GLY A 535 -8.34 -0.38 29.43
CA GLY A 535 -6.92 -0.64 29.58
C GLY A 535 -6.12 -0.09 28.41
N LYS A 536 -4.79 -0.17 28.51
CA LYS A 536 -3.87 0.23 27.46
C LYS A 536 -3.60 -0.93 26.50
N LEU A 537 -3.54 -0.66 25.21
CA LEU A 537 -3.20 -1.66 24.22
C LEU A 537 -1.79 -2.21 24.44
N ASN A 538 -1.68 -3.52 24.68
CA ASN A 538 -0.42 -4.23 24.82
C ASN A 538 -0.05 -4.99 23.56
N TYR A 539 -1.02 -5.66 22.94
CA TYR A 539 -0.81 -6.45 21.72
C TYR A 539 -2.08 -6.44 20.86
N ASN A 540 -1.91 -6.50 19.56
CA ASN A 540 -3.00 -6.78 18.64
C ASN A 540 -2.48 -7.48 17.39
N ILE A 541 -3.33 -8.23 16.73
CA ILE A 541 -3.07 -8.86 15.43
C ILE A 541 -4.38 -9.05 14.68
N SER A 542 -4.34 -8.97 13.36
CA SER A 542 -5.46 -9.34 12.51
C SER A 542 -5.06 -10.40 11.49
N GLN A 543 -6.04 -11.10 10.98
CA GLN A 543 -5.89 -12.06 9.89
C GLN A 543 -7.07 -11.98 8.95
N THR A 544 -6.82 -12.23 7.67
CA THR A 544 -7.83 -12.22 6.62
C THR A 544 -7.52 -13.31 5.59
N PRO A 545 -8.51 -14.14 5.18
CA PRO A 545 -8.30 -15.13 4.13
C PRO A 545 -7.86 -14.48 2.82
N GLN A 546 -7.03 -15.19 2.03
CA GLN A 546 -6.53 -14.74 0.72
C GLN A 546 -5.71 -13.44 0.75
N VAL A 547 -5.18 -13.05 1.90
CA VAL A 547 -4.26 -11.91 2.05
C VAL A 547 -2.85 -12.42 2.37
N TRP A 548 -1.84 -11.88 1.68
CA TRP A 548 -0.43 -12.17 1.95
C TRP A 548 0.16 -11.17 2.94
N LEU A 549 -0.21 -9.90 2.75
CA LEU A 549 0.31 -8.76 3.48
C LEU A 549 -0.77 -7.70 3.62
N ASP A 550 -1.16 -7.41 4.86
CA ASP A 550 -2.06 -6.32 5.24
C ASP A 550 -1.26 -5.23 5.95
N HIS A 551 -1.23 -4.05 5.39
CA HIS A 551 -0.62 -2.86 5.98
C HIS A 551 -1.67 -1.95 6.58
N GLN A 552 -1.67 -1.80 7.89
CA GLN A 552 -2.58 -0.94 8.63
C GLN A 552 -1.86 0.30 9.17
N VAL A 553 -2.49 1.45 9.03
CA VAL A 553 -2.01 2.74 9.57
C VAL A 553 -3.08 3.34 10.46
N VAL A 554 -2.73 3.72 11.69
CA VAL A 554 -3.67 4.31 12.64
C VAL A 554 -2.99 5.42 13.45
N GLU A 555 -3.75 6.45 13.80
CA GLU A 555 -3.30 7.48 14.75
C GLU A 555 -3.79 7.12 16.14
N MET A 556 -2.85 6.93 17.09
CA MET A 556 -3.13 6.62 18.49
C MET A 556 -2.38 7.62 19.38
N ASP A 557 -3.11 8.33 20.22
CA ASP A 557 -2.55 9.34 21.15
C ASP A 557 -1.63 10.35 20.46
N GLY A 558 -2.01 10.76 19.24
CA GLY A 558 -1.27 11.71 18.41
C GLY A 558 -0.02 11.14 17.73
N CYS A 559 0.27 9.86 17.88
CA CYS A 559 1.36 9.16 17.21
C CYS A 559 0.83 8.30 16.06
N LEU A 560 1.62 8.13 15.00
CA LEU A 560 1.30 7.19 13.93
C LEU A 560 1.80 5.80 14.30
N CYS A 561 0.89 4.84 14.36
CA CYS A 561 1.20 3.43 14.52
C CYS A 561 1.07 2.71 13.15
N LEU A 562 2.06 1.89 12.84
CA LEU A 562 2.20 1.15 11.59
C LEU A 562 2.22 -0.34 11.92
N PHE A 563 1.37 -1.11 11.26
CA PHE A 563 1.29 -2.55 11.43
C PHE A 563 1.33 -3.26 10.08
N TRP A 564 2.14 -4.31 9.98
CA TRP A 564 2.12 -5.26 8.88
C TRP A 564 1.76 -6.63 9.42
N ASP A 565 0.63 -7.15 9.01
CA ASP A 565 0.23 -8.53 9.26
C ASP A 565 0.47 -9.34 7.99
N SER A 566 1.22 -10.41 8.08
CA SER A 566 1.68 -11.14 6.90
C SER A 566 1.78 -12.64 7.14
N VAL A 567 1.57 -13.42 6.07
CA VAL A 567 1.83 -14.86 6.04
C VAL A 567 3.30 -15.07 5.69
N ASP A 568 4.16 -15.03 6.69
CA ASP A 568 5.62 -15.03 6.53
C ASP A 568 6.14 -16.26 5.78
N GLU A 569 5.47 -17.39 5.90
CA GLU A 569 5.84 -18.63 5.23
C GLU A 569 5.82 -18.55 3.70
N LEU A 570 5.09 -17.61 3.13
CA LEU A 570 5.08 -17.34 1.68
C LEU A 570 6.38 -16.72 1.19
N PHE A 571 7.09 -15.98 2.02
CA PHE A 571 8.19 -15.11 1.61
C PHE A 571 9.57 -15.70 2.00
N TYR A 572 10.61 -15.22 1.34
CA TYR A 572 11.98 -15.56 1.74
C TYR A 572 12.27 -15.02 3.14
N PRO A 573 12.95 -15.80 4.00
CA PRO A 573 13.27 -15.38 5.37
C PRO A 573 13.97 -14.02 5.41
N GLY A 574 13.48 -13.11 6.26
CA GLY A 574 14.00 -11.75 6.45
C GLY A 574 13.58 -10.74 5.39
N MET A 575 12.95 -11.13 4.29
CA MET A 575 12.53 -10.21 3.23
C MET A 575 11.54 -9.17 3.73
N LEU A 576 10.48 -9.59 4.41
CA LEU A 576 9.47 -8.69 4.95
C LEU A 576 10.03 -7.75 6.02
N ASP A 577 11.02 -8.21 6.81
CA ASP A 577 11.69 -7.36 7.79
C ASP A 577 12.50 -6.24 7.12
N GLU A 578 13.17 -6.54 6.01
CA GLU A 578 13.88 -5.54 5.22
C GLU A 578 12.92 -4.56 4.54
N MET A 579 11.82 -5.07 3.98
CA MET A 579 10.78 -4.23 3.37
C MET A 579 10.18 -3.28 4.41
N PHE A 580 9.85 -3.79 5.60
CA PHE A 580 9.26 -2.98 6.67
C PHE A 580 10.25 -1.93 7.18
N ARG A 581 11.55 -2.27 7.33
CA ARG A 581 12.61 -1.32 7.66
C ARG A 581 12.79 -0.25 6.59
N ALA A 582 12.72 -0.60 5.31
CA ALA A 582 12.81 0.35 4.21
C ALA A 582 11.62 1.34 4.24
N TYR A 583 10.41 0.83 4.44
CA TYR A 583 9.20 1.64 4.55
C TYR A 583 9.25 2.61 5.72
N THR A 584 9.52 2.12 6.93
CA THR A 584 9.61 2.96 8.13
C THR A 584 10.75 3.95 8.06
N GLY A 585 11.90 3.54 7.50
CA GLY A 585 13.03 4.41 7.23
C GLY A 585 12.70 5.55 6.27
N LEU A 586 11.92 5.29 5.22
CA LEU A 586 11.42 6.33 4.32
C LEU A 586 10.53 7.32 5.06
N LEU A 587 9.60 6.85 5.89
CA LEU A 587 8.71 7.73 6.65
C LEU A 587 9.47 8.60 7.66
N HIS A 588 10.46 8.05 8.37
CA HIS A 588 11.33 8.84 9.24
C HIS A 588 12.13 9.88 8.45
N THR A 589 12.60 9.52 7.26
CA THR A 589 13.31 10.46 6.40
C THR A 589 12.38 11.56 5.89
N LEU A 590 11.16 11.24 5.48
CA LEU A 590 10.14 12.22 5.08
C LEU A 590 9.78 13.18 6.23
N ALA A 591 9.73 12.68 7.47
CA ALA A 591 9.45 13.49 8.64
C ALA A 591 10.55 14.53 8.94
N VAL A 592 11.81 14.20 8.65
CA VAL A 592 12.98 15.07 8.92
C VAL A 592 13.40 15.88 7.71
N HIS A 593 13.30 15.29 6.50
CA HIS A 593 13.79 15.80 5.22
C HIS A 593 12.70 15.72 4.14
N PRO A 594 11.60 16.48 4.26
CA PRO A 594 10.50 16.41 3.29
C PRO A 594 10.91 16.81 1.86
N GLU A 595 12.04 17.49 1.69
CA GLU A 595 12.59 17.85 0.37
C GLU A 595 12.92 16.63 -0.52
N ILE A 596 13.14 15.45 0.05
CA ILE A 596 13.42 14.23 -0.73
C ILE A 596 12.27 13.84 -1.65
N MET A 597 11.05 14.32 -1.39
CA MET A 597 9.90 14.08 -2.25
C MET A 597 10.10 14.61 -3.67
N GLN A 598 10.96 15.60 -3.86
CA GLN A 598 11.30 16.17 -5.17
C GLN A 598 12.45 15.42 -5.86
N GLU A 599 13.09 14.48 -5.18
CA GLU A 599 14.15 13.67 -5.77
C GLU A 599 13.57 12.61 -6.71
N LYS A 600 14.32 12.29 -7.76
CA LYS A 600 13.89 11.33 -8.80
C LYS A 600 13.63 9.93 -8.24
N THR A 601 14.43 9.54 -7.26
CA THR A 601 14.28 8.29 -6.50
C THR A 601 14.72 8.54 -5.06
N ALA A 602 13.82 8.33 -4.11
CA ALA A 602 14.24 8.22 -2.72
C ALA A 602 15.11 6.97 -2.56
N SER A 603 16.26 7.08 -1.90
CA SER A 603 17.09 5.92 -1.59
C SER A 603 16.40 5.08 -0.52
N LEU A 604 15.64 4.07 -0.94
CA LEU A 604 14.94 3.12 -0.06
C LEU A 604 15.80 1.92 0.34
N VAL A 605 16.99 1.80 -0.29
CA VAL A 605 17.86 0.67 -0.02
C VAL A 605 18.65 0.97 1.24
N THR A 606 18.52 0.11 2.26
CA THR A 606 19.28 0.25 3.50
C THR A 606 20.78 0.16 3.23
N ALA A 607 21.58 0.77 4.10
CA ALA A 607 23.04 0.72 3.98
C ALA A 607 23.56 -0.74 3.99
N GLU A 608 22.91 -1.63 4.75
CA GLU A 608 23.23 -3.05 4.80
C GLU A 608 23.02 -3.76 3.45
N ILE A 609 21.85 -3.53 2.80
CA ILE A 609 21.58 -4.10 1.48
C ILE A 609 22.52 -3.51 0.43
N SER A 610 22.78 -2.20 0.48
CA SER A 610 23.73 -1.54 -0.41
C SER A 610 25.13 -2.14 -0.29
N GLU A 611 25.58 -2.42 0.92
CA GLU A 611 26.88 -3.05 1.17
C GLU A 611 26.90 -4.51 0.69
N LYS A 612 25.85 -5.30 0.95
CA LYS A 612 25.73 -6.67 0.41
C LYS A 612 25.78 -6.70 -1.12
N ARG A 613 25.07 -5.75 -1.77
CA ARG A 613 25.11 -5.59 -3.23
C ARG A 613 26.51 -5.20 -3.72
N ARG A 614 27.16 -4.26 -3.04
CA ARG A 614 28.53 -3.85 -3.36
C ARG A 614 29.48 -5.05 -3.26
N GLN A 615 29.42 -5.82 -2.19
CA GLN A 615 30.24 -7.03 -1.99
C GLN A 615 29.96 -8.09 -3.07
N ALA A 616 28.67 -8.33 -3.39
CA ALA A 616 28.30 -9.28 -4.44
C ALA A 616 28.78 -8.84 -5.83
N ASN A 617 28.86 -7.53 -6.09
CA ASN A 617 29.33 -6.95 -7.36
C ASN A 617 30.84 -6.68 -7.36
N GLU A 618 31.55 -6.95 -6.29
CA GLU A 618 33.02 -6.82 -6.20
C GLU A 618 33.69 -8.00 -6.91
N THR A 619 33.45 -8.09 -8.20
CA THR A 619 33.93 -9.18 -9.07
C THR A 619 35.13 -8.76 -9.91
N ALA A 620 35.74 -7.60 -9.62
CA ALA A 620 36.93 -7.14 -10.30
C ALA A 620 38.07 -8.11 -10.07
N ALA A 621 38.61 -8.64 -11.14
CA ALA A 621 39.75 -9.51 -11.12
C ALA A 621 40.72 -9.11 -12.22
N GLU A 622 42.02 -9.29 -11.97
CA GLU A 622 42.99 -9.15 -13.06
C GLU A 622 42.92 -10.40 -13.92
N PHE A 623 42.71 -10.18 -15.22
CA PHE A 623 42.76 -11.26 -16.22
C PHE A 623 44.00 -11.11 -17.06
N GLU A 624 44.65 -12.22 -17.37
CA GLU A 624 45.72 -12.22 -18.36
C GLU A 624 45.16 -11.88 -19.74
N GLU A 625 45.84 -10.99 -20.46
CA GLU A 625 45.47 -10.67 -21.83
C GLU A 625 45.72 -11.89 -22.75
N LYS A 626 44.64 -12.61 -23.05
CA LYS A 626 44.67 -13.81 -23.90
C LYS A 626 43.58 -13.72 -24.95
N THR A 627 43.86 -14.32 -26.11
CA THR A 627 42.86 -14.52 -27.13
C THR A 627 41.91 -15.67 -26.79
N LEU A 628 40.69 -15.70 -27.35
CA LEU A 628 39.73 -16.79 -27.10
C LEU A 628 40.28 -18.17 -27.46
N ASP A 629 41.02 -18.26 -28.55
CA ASP A 629 41.69 -19.49 -28.97
C ASP A 629 42.83 -19.88 -28.04
N GLY A 630 43.56 -18.91 -27.48
CA GLY A 630 44.59 -19.12 -26.49
C GLY A 630 44.02 -19.71 -25.19
N LEU A 631 42.94 -19.19 -24.68
CA LEU A 631 42.25 -19.70 -23.51
C LEU A 631 41.72 -21.14 -23.70
N PHE A 632 41.18 -21.41 -24.88
CA PHE A 632 40.74 -22.76 -25.22
C PHE A 632 41.91 -23.76 -25.32
N LEU A 633 43.01 -23.38 -25.95
CA LEU A 633 44.18 -24.25 -26.04
C LEU A 633 44.77 -24.61 -24.67
N GLU A 634 44.85 -23.64 -23.74
CA GLU A 634 45.27 -23.90 -22.37
C GLU A 634 44.34 -24.87 -21.66
N ALA A 635 43.02 -24.66 -21.81
CA ALA A 635 42.01 -25.55 -21.24
C ALA A 635 42.12 -26.97 -21.83
N ALA A 636 42.35 -27.07 -23.16
CA ALA A 636 42.51 -28.34 -23.84
C ALA A 636 43.80 -29.07 -23.46
N ASP A 637 44.88 -28.35 -23.19
CA ASP A 637 46.13 -28.93 -22.72
C ASP A 637 46.03 -29.38 -21.25
N LYS A 638 45.28 -28.63 -20.42
CA LYS A 638 45.10 -28.94 -19.01
C LYS A 638 44.10 -30.07 -18.75
N PHE A 639 43.04 -30.12 -19.57
CA PHE A 639 41.92 -31.05 -19.36
C PHE A 639 41.55 -31.81 -20.67
N PRO A 640 42.45 -32.47 -21.36
CA PRO A 640 42.23 -32.99 -22.73
C PRO A 640 41.02 -33.93 -22.82
N ASP A 641 40.86 -34.81 -21.85
CA ASP A 641 39.84 -35.86 -21.86
C ASP A 641 38.53 -35.47 -21.15
N LYS A 642 38.42 -34.21 -20.68
CA LYS A 642 37.19 -33.71 -20.07
C LYS A 642 36.19 -33.36 -21.17
N GLU A 643 34.91 -33.69 -20.96
CA GLU A 643 33.82 -33.21 -21.84
C GLU A 643 33.79 -31.69 -21.87
N ALA A 644 33.88 -31.11 -23.06
CA ALA A 644 33.88 -29.69 -23.31
C ALA A 644 32.65 -29.24 -24.06
N LEU A 645 31.98 -30.12 -24.80
CA LEU A 645 30.80 -29.85 -25.58
C LEU A 645 29.80 -31.00 -25.48
N VAL A 646 28.58 -30.69 -25.17
CA VAL A 646 27.47 -31.64 -25.12
C VAL A 646 26.32 -31.11 -25.97
N THR A 647 25.95 -31.85 -26.99
CA THR A 647 24.78 -31.61 -27.82
C THR A 647 23.81 -32.78 -27.73
N CYS A 648 22.62 -32.66 -28.33
CA CYS A 648 21.66 -33.76 -28.37
C CYS A 648 22.21 -35.03 -29.10
N SER A 649 23.12 -34.81 -30.09
CA SER A 649 23.61 -35.86 -30.98
C SER A 649 25.07 -36.31 -30.68
N ARG A 650 25.86 -35.48 -30.03
CA ARG A 650 27.31 -35.74 -29.83
C ARG A 650 27.82 -35.13 -28.53
N ARG A 651 28.76 -35.85 -27.88
CA ARG A 651 29.60 -35.35 -26.79
C ARG A 651 31.03 -35.31 -27.27
N MET A 652 31.75 -34.23 -26.98
CA MET A 652 33.12 -34.06 -27.40
C MET A 652 33.99 -33.60 -26.22
N THR A 653 35.19 -34.17 -26.13
CA THR A 653 36.21 -33.73 -25.20
C THR A 653 36.95 -32.52 -25.73
N TYR A 654 37.70 -31.80 -24.88
CA TYR A 654 38.57 -30.70 -25.32
C TYR A 654 39.56 -31.16 -26.39
N ARG A 655 40.10 -32.38 -26.29
CA ARG A 655 41.02 -32.99 -27.27
C ARG A 655 40.34 -33.12 -28.63
N GLU A 656 39.17 -33.70 -28.67
CA GLU A 656 38.45 -33.91 -29.94
C GLU A 656 38.11 -32.60 -30.67
N ILE A 657 37.63 -31.59 -29.88
CA ILE A 657 37.33 -30.26 -30.46
C ILE A 657 38.64 -29.65 -30.97
N LYS A 658 39.75 -29.74 -30.23
CA LYS A 658 41.05 -29.20 -30.65
C LYS A 658 41.54 -29.84 -31.94
N GLU A 659 41.49 -31.16 -32.08
CA GLU A 659 41.91 -31.88 -33.24
C GLU A 659 41.09 -31.55 -34.47
N GLU A 660 39.77 -31.56 -34.36
CA GLU A 660 38.88 -31.19 -35.47
C GLU A 660 39.01 -29.70 -35.85
N ALA A 661 39.13 -28.79 -34.90
CA ALA A 661 39.38 -27.39 -35.18
C ALA A 661 40.72 -27.12 -35.84
N PHE A 662 41.79 -27.85 -35.48
CA PHE A 662 43.07 -27.77 -36.16
C PHE A 662 43.01 -28.32 -37.58
N TYR A 663 42.21 -29.35 -37.84
CA TYR A 663 41.95 -29.81 -39.21
C TYR A 663 41.31 -28.73 -40.06
N ILE A 664 40.24 -28.07 -39.56
CA ILE A 664 39.62 -26.94 -40.26
C ILE A 664 40.62 -25.78 -40.48
N SER A 665 41.42 -25.46 -39.45
CA SER A 665 42.46 -24.44 -39.57
C SER A 665 43.46 -24.76 -40.65
N GLY A 666 43.86 -26.03 -40.77
CA GLY A 666 44.77 -26.53 -41.84
C GLY A 666 44.18 -26.35 -43.25
N GLN A 667 42.89 -26.65 -43.42
CA GLN A 667 42.21 -26.45 -44.69
C GLN A 667 42.14 -24.94 -45.04
N LEU A 668 41.74 -24.08 -44.08
CA LEU A 668 41.73 -22.64 -44.32
C LEU A 668 43.10 -22.06 -44.72
N LYS A 669 44.17 -22.51 -44.03
CA LYS A 669 45.54 -22.11 -44.35
C LYS A 669 45.98 -22.59 -45.73
N SER A 670 45.59 -23.81 -46.15
CA SER A 670 45.86 -24.32 -47.49
C SER A 670 45.18 -23.53 -48.61
N MET A 671 44.03 -22.92 -48.29
CA MET A 671 43.32 -22.02 -49.21
C MET A 671 43.82 -20.57 -49.15
N GLY A 672 44.89 -20.34 -48.40
CA GLY A 672 45.60 -19.05 -48.37
C GLY A 672 44.89 -17.98 -47.56
N ILE A 673 44.12 -18.36 -46.53
CA ILE A 673 43.45 -17.39 -45.61
C ILE A 673 44.50 -16.49 -44.95
N LYS A 674 44.22 -15.21 -44.88
CA LYS A 674 45.09 -14.22 -44.23
C LYS A 674 44.65 -13.91 -42.85
N LYS A 675 45.56 -13.39 -42.04
CA LYS A 675 45.25 -12.91 -40.70
C LYS A 675 44.14 -11.85 -40.76
N GLU A 676 43.16 -11.95 -39.89
CA GLU A 676 41.99 -11.08 -39.77
C GLU A 676 41.04 -11.10 -41.01
N GLU A 677 41.26 -11.97 -41.96
CA GLU A 677 40.32 -12.19 -43.08
C GLU A 677 39.05 -12.84 -42.56
N THR A 678 37.88 -12.40 -43.05
CA THR A 678 36.59 -12.91 -42.57
C THR A 678 36.23 -14.23 -43.23
N VAL A 679 35.84 -15.21 -42.44
CA VAL A 679 35.31 -16.52 -42.85
C VAL A 679 33.89 -16.67 -42.33
N ALA A 680 32.92 -16.92 -43.19
CA ALA A 680 31.55 -17.10 -42.75
C ALA A 680 31.32 -18.48 -42.15
N VAL A 681 30.48 -18.52 -41.12
CA VAL A 681 29.99 -19.73 -40.48
C VAL A 681 28.49 -19.79 -40.75
N PHE A 682 28.08 -20.55 -41.75
CA PHE A 682 26.70 -20.70 -42.20
C PHE A 682 26.20 -22.11 -41.84
N MET A 683 25.71 -22.26 -40.63
CA MET A 683 25.25 -23.54 -40.06
C MET A 683 24.32 -23.35 -38.88
N GLU A 684 23.56 -24.37 -38.51
CA GLU A 684 22.78 -24.41 -37.32
C GLU A 684 23.66 -24.50 -36.05
N LYS A 685 23.05 -24.21 -34.90
CA LYS A 685 23.72 -24.38 -33.60
C LYS A 685 23.98 -25.86 -33.38
N GLY A 686 25.23 -26.22 -33.31
CA GLY A 686 25.68 -27.59 -33.12
C GLY A 686 27.16 -27.64 -32.75
N TRP A 687 27.66 -28.86 -32.65
CA TRP A 687 29.09 -29.08 -32.39
C TRP A 687 29.95 -28.57 -33.53
N GLU A 688 29.46 -28.63 -34.78
CA GLU A 688 30.12 -28.15 -35.97
C GLU A 688 30.44 -26.67 -35.91
N GLN A 689 29.48 -25.89 -35.38
CA GLN A 689 29.65 -24.44 -35.25
C GLN A 689 30.82 -24.12 -34.27
N VAL A 690 30.96 -24.85 -33.20
CA VAL A 690 32.04 -24.66 -32.22
C VAL A 690 33.37 -25.00 -32.83
N VAL A 691 33.47 -26.14 -33.51
CA VAL A 691 34.68 -26.59 -34.22
C VAL A 691 35.06 -25.57 -35.35
N ALA A 692 34.06 -25.08 -36.11
CA ALA A 692 34.24 -24.06 -37.14
C ALA A 692 34.85 -22.77 -36.60
N VAL A 693 34.28 -22.26 -35.51
CA VAL A 693 34.74 -21.02 -34.86
C VAL A 693 36.17 -21.14 -34.38
N TYR A 694 36.52 -22.21 -33.66
CA TYR A 694 37.89 -22.41 -33.22
C TYR A 694 38.85 -22.70 -34.38
N GLY A 695 38.38 -23.40 -35.42
CA GLY A 695 39.20 -23.62 -36.62
C GLY A 695 39.58 -22.32 -37.35
N ILE A 696 38.62 -21.36 -37.39
CA ILE A 696 38.88 -20.02 -37.96
C ILE A 696 39.85 -19.24 -37.07
N LEU A 697 39.62 -19.22 -35.77
CA LEU A 697 40.50 -18.53 -34.83
C LEU A 697 41.92 -19.07 -34.84
N PHE A 698 42.12 -20.41 -34.92
CA PHE A 698 43.41 -21.05 -35.02
C PHE A 698 44.10 -20.75 -36.40
N ALA A 699 43.34 -20.41 -37.40
CA ALA A 699 43.88 -19.92 -38.63
C ALA A 699 44.30 -18.43 -38.57
N GLY A 700 44.00 -17.73 -37.51
CA GLY A 700 44.23 -16.31 -37.29
C GLY A 700 43.23 -15.43 -38.04
N ALA A 701 42.09 -15.97 -38.44
CA ALA A 701 41.02 -15.31 -39.15
C ALA A 701 39.86 -14.87 -38.26
N ALA A 702 38.98 -14.07 -38.75
CA ALA A 702 37.78 -13.62 -38.06
C ALA A 702 36.55 -14.42 -38.50
N TYR A 703 35.73 -14.90 -37.57
CA TYR A 703 34.51 -15.62 -37.94
C TYR A 703 33.32 -14.67 -38.07
N LEU A 704 32.45 -14.94 -39.06
CA LEU A 704 31.20 -14.23 -39.33
C LEU A 704 30.03 -15.21 -39.21
N PRO A 705 29.30 -15.24 -38.10
CA PRO A 705 28.18 -16.17 -37.94
C PRO A 705 26.99 -15.67 -38.78
N ILE A 706 26.39 -16.53 -39.57
CA ILE A 706 25.22 -16.25 -40.40
C ILE A 706 24.17 -17.32 -40.08
N ASP A 707 22.98 -16.85 -39.69
CA ASP A 707 21.85 -17.72 -39.44
C ASP A 707 21.30 -18.30 -40.74
N ILE A 708 21.16 -19.61 -40.83
CA ILE A 708 20.67 -20.33 -41.99
C ILE A 708 19.22 -20.01 -42.35
N HIS A 709 18.44 -19.51 -41.39
CA HIS A 709 17.04 -19.12 -41.61
C HIS A 709 16.88 -17.72 -42.22
N ASN A 710 17.99 -16.99 -42.44
CA ASN A 710 17.91 -15.74 -43.16
C ASN A 710 17.52 -15.96 -44.63
N PRO A 711 16.70 -15.07 -45.22
CA PRO A 711 16.43 -15.10 -46.65
C PRO A 711 17.71 -15.04 -47.48
N ARG A 712 17.75 -15.78 -48.58
CA ARG A 712 18.91 -15.88 -49.45
C ARG A 712 19.52 -14.52 -49.81
N GLU A 713 18.72 -13.59 -50.28
CA GLU A 713 19.16 -12.23 -50.64
C GLU A 713 19.91 -11.52 -49.52
N ARG A 714 19.48 -11.75 -48.30
CA ARG A 714 20.13 -11.18 -47.09
C ARG A 714 21.49 -11.84 -46.85
N VAL A 715 21.57 -13.16 -46.95
CA VAL A 715 22.82 -13.91 -46.77
C VAL A 715 23.83 -13.47 -47.83
N GLU A 716 23.46 -13.45 -49.15
CA GLU A 716 24.31 -13.00 -50.23
C GLU A 716 24.81 -11.56 -49.98
N LYS A 717 23.95 -10.67 -49.53
CA LYS A 717 24.34 -9.31 -49.20
C LYS A 717 25.37 -9.26 -48.09
N ILE A 718 25.16 -10.01 -46.99
CA ILE A 718 26.10 -10.09 -45.84
C ILE A 718 27.46 -10.59 -46.30
N LEU A 719 27.50 -11.65 -47.12
CA LEU A 719 28.73 -12.24 -47.66
C LEU A 719 29.51 -11.27 -48.57
N ARG A 720 28.80 -10.53 -49.45
CA ARG A 720 29.39 -9.53 -50.32
C ARG A 720 29.88 -8.30 -49.56
N ASP A 721 29.06 -7.77 -48.66
CA ASP A 721 29.41 -6.59 -47.86
C ASP A 721 30.60 -6.85 -46.92
N SER A 722 30.75 -8.08 -46.42
CA SER A 722 31.87 -8.49 -45.56
C SER A 722 33.14 -8.84 -46.34
N GLY A 723 33.08 -8.95 -47.67
CA GLY A 723 34.18 -9.41 -48.49
C GLY A 723 34.59 -10.87 -48.24
N THR A 724 33.71 -11.65 -47.66
CA THR A 724 33.98 -13.05 -47.31
C THR A 724 34.13 -13.89 -48.56
N ARG A 725 35.21 -14.65 -48.65
CA ARG A 725 35.52 -15.57 -49.74
C ARG A 725 35.22 -17.02 -49.39
N ILE A 726 35.42 -17.41 -48.13
CA ILE A 726 35.30 -18.78 -47.65
C ILE A 726 34.12 -18.88 -46.69
N ILE A 727 33.30 -19.92 -46.86
CA ILE A 727 32.15 -20.25 -46.00
C ILE A 727 32.32 -21.64 -45.41
N LEU A 728 32.19 -21.76 -44.09
CA LEU A 728 32.06 -23.04 -43.43
C LEU A 728 30.59 -23.43 -43.31
N VAL A 729 30.24 -24.61 -43.80
CA VAL A 729 28.85 -25.11 -43.84
C VAL A 729 28.74 -26.46 -43.12
N GLN A 730 27.55 -26.81 -42.69
CA GLN A 730 27.17 -28.10 -42.11
C GLN A 730 26.67 -29.02 -43.23
N ASN A 731 27.06 -30.32 -43.21
CA ASN A 731 26.68 -31.25 -44.28
C ASN A 731 25.19 -31.31 -44.55
N GLN A 732 24.34 -31.26 -43.53
CA GLN A 732 22.88 -31.28 -43.72
C GLN A 732 22.32 -30.03 -44.37
N ALA A 733 22.98 -28.87 -44.22
CA ALA A 733 22.57 -27.62 -44.84
C ALA A 733 22.98 -27.56 -46.30
N TYR A 734 23.97 -28.35 -46.72
CA TYR A 734 24.45 -28.38 -48.11
C TYR A 734 23.56 -29.16 -49.07
N ASP A 735 22.74 -30.11 -48.53
CA ASP A 735 21.84 -30.96 -49.33
C ASP A 735 20.49 -30.31 -49.69
N GLN A 736 20.17 -29.18 -49.09
CA GLN A 736 18.90 -28.49 -49.27
C GLN A 736 19.10 -27.12 -49.92
N ASP A 737 19.05 -27.07 -51.28
CA ASP A 737 18.93 -25.82 -52.09
C ASP A 737 20.06 -24.77 -51.91
N THR A 738 21.30 -25.23 -51.69
CA THR A 738 22.48 -24.34 -51.52
C THR A 738 23.34 -24.20 -52.76
N GLU A 739 22.85 -24.59 -53.97
CA GLU A 739 23.56 -24.40 -55.23
C GLU A 739 24.02 -22.98 -55.46
N TRP A 740 23.34 -21.99 -54.92
CA TRP A 740 23.70 -20.57 -55.03
C TRP A 740 24.98 -20.17 -54.27
N LEU A 741 25.48 -21.02 -53.33
CA LEU A 741 26.74 -20.79 -52.61
C LEU A 741 27.99 -21.06 -53.48
N HIS A 742 27.85 -21.57 -54.71
CA HIS A 742 28.98 -21.85 -55.63
C HIS A 742 29.82 -20.62 -55.99
N GLU A 743 29.35 -19.42 -55.71
CA GLU A 743 30.16 -18.20 -55.86
C GLU A 743 31.25 -18.07 -54.81
N TRP A 744 31.19 -18.87 -53.73
CA TRP A 744 32.13 -18.86 -52.59
C TRP A 744 32.80 -20.22 -52.42
N ASP A 745 33.98 -20.20 -51.84
CA ASP A 745 34.69 -21.41 -51.49
C ASP A 745 34.06 -22.07 -50.23
N CYS A 746 33.34 -23.17 -50.36
CA CYS A 746 32.64 -23.82 -49.26
C CYS A 746 33.52 -24.97 -48.66
N ILE A 747 33.61 -24.99 -47.34
CA ILE A 747 34.21 -26.07 -46.58
C ILE A 747 33.14 -26.72 -45.72
N SER A 748 32.92 -28.02 -45.83
CA SER A 748 31.99 -28.74 -44.96
C SER A 748 32.69 -29.12 -43.65
N VAL A 749 32.03 -28.77 -42.55
CA VAL A 749 32.41 -29.21 -41.20
C VAL A 749 31.54 -30.42 -40.91
N SER A 750 32.08 -31.60 -41.09
CA SER A 750 31.45 -32.89 -40.83
C SER A 750 32.43 -33.84 -40.15
N GLY A 751 31.91 -34.62 -39.22
CA GLY A 751 32.70 -35.67 -38.57
C GLY A 751 32.93 -36.90 -39.45
#